data_4e4b6000a0d4961fdde8081ba1931416
#
_entry.id   4e4b6000a0d4961fdde8081ba1931416
#
_cell.length_a   1.000
_cell.length_b   1.000
_cell.length_c   1.000
_cell.angle_alpha   90.00
_cell.angle_beta   90.00
_cell.angle_gamma   90.00
#
_symmetry.space_group_name_H-M   'P 1'
#
loop_
_entity.id
_entity.type
_entity.pdbx_description
1 polymer ?
#
loop_
_entity_poly.entity_id
_entity_poly.type
_entity_poly.pdbx_seq_one_letter_code
_entity_poly.pdbx_strand_id
1 'polypeptide(L)'
;MMLNNYLMKKSANFVLILLWLFIFSGCSSLSSLGQSDNSIQSYFADGNQVIGQTFTSRQNGLNGIRLFVSSPENEVIQAVLTVYDSPVKNREITKVERDFSATENGRYVEFIFPSPLDSYLQDFYFEISTQTNGRVYFGGSDLSSYEDGSLYINAQPVDAQLTFIPLHDPFYLIIGLIRQGFDWVLWLLAAIYLYVLPGYAISRLLIKEKWQGNWQLKLSLSLAIGLSLYPILLLLEDLLELRIGALNAYIPGVLALLYFVGNWWKSGKKINLDFVKHLSQITIVSLWVLFSIIFTRFWAIRALSLPMWGDSVHHTLISQLIVENGGLFSSWQPYAEMESLTYHFGFHANVAVISWLIGLLSPQATLIAGQLINVFAVIVLFPLAWKVSRNREIGGIAAWLVAGLLSFMPMFYVNWGRYTQLTGQVLLPVIVFLLWEIVEDGRWDWRISILLGFLSASLAVIHYRVFIFLLAAIPPLLLYLKVKNVQSLLKNFSLASLVGFFLFLPWGLRLIGGQLSRNLITQVTTPPNALGDFARQYNQIGLLTNCMPAWIWLLLVVAVLLGMWMREKGVVYVLGWWLILLLLANPAWLNLPGSGVLSNFAVFIAMYIPTSVLLGGIFGRIIFETGIKPFRNIIKIAFLIGLVL
;
A
#
# COMPACT_ATOMS: atom_id res chain seq x y z
N MET A 1 2.52 31.62 -29.44
CA MET A 1 1.71 30.47 -29.86
C MET A 1 2.54 29.28 -30.39
N MET A 2 3.50 29.48 -31.31
CA MET A 2 4.38 28.43 -31.84
C MET A 2 5.28 27.74 -30.80
N LEU A 3 5.85 28.48 -29.85
CA LEU A 3 6.72 27.94 -28.80
C LEU A 3 5.96 27.02 -27.83
N ASN A 4 4.71 27.33 -27.53
CA ASN A 4 3.83 26.49 -26.70
C ASN A 4 3.45 25.17 -27.39
N ASN A 5 3.19 25.20 -28.71
CA ASN A 5 2.89 23.98 -29.49
C ASN A 5 4.11 23.06 -29.64
N TYR A 6 5.32 23.64 -29.75
CA TYR A 6 6.56 22.88 -29.79
C TYR A 6 6.89 22.21 -28.45
N LEU A 7 6.67 22.93 -27.35
CA LEU A 7 6.84 22.39 -25.99
C LEU A 7 5.80 21.31 -25.65
N MET A 8 4.54 21.49 -26.11
CA MET A 8 3.49 20.48 -25.94
C MET A 8 3.77 19.20 -26.74
N LYS A 9 4.26 19.27 -27.98
CA LYS A 9 4.68 18.10 -28.76
C LYS A 9 5.87 17.38 -28.09
N LYS A 10 6.87 18.09 -27.56
CA LYS A 10 7.99 17.48 -26.83
C LYS A 10 7.55 16.80 -25.54
N SER A 11 6.61 17.38 -24.79
CA SER A 11 6.09 16.76 -23.55
C SER A 11 5.20 15.55 -23.84
N ALA A 12 4.41 15.56 -24.91
CA ALA A 12 3.63 14.40 -25.33
C ALA A 12 4.53 13.22 -25.79
N ASN A 13 5.57 13.50 -26.59
CA ASN A 13 6.55 12.50 -26.99
C ASN A 13 7.35 11.96 -25.79
N PHE A 14 7.66 12.80 -24.82
CA PHE A 14 8.35 12.40 -23.60
C PHE A 14 7.47 11.48 -22.73
N VAL A 15 6.19 11.79 -22.56
CA VAL A 15 5.21 10.93 -21.86
C VAL A 15 5.05 9.59 -22.60
N LEU A 16 5.00 9.60 -23.93
CA LEU A 16 4.94 8.38 -24.74
C LEU A 16 6.22 7.53 -24.59
N ILE A 17 7.40 8.15 -24.55
CA ILE A 17 8.68 7.44 -24.33
C ILE A 17 8.72 6.83 -22.93
N LEU A 18 8.26 7.57 -21.90
CA LEU A 18 8.18 7.02 -20.54
C LEU A 18 7.17 5.88 -20.43
N LEU A 19 6.01 5.99 -21.07
CA LEU A 19 5.03 4.91 -21.17
C LEU A 19 5.62 3.68 -21.89
N TRP A 20 6.37 3.90 -22.96
CA TRP A 20 7.08 2.84 -23.69
C TRP A 20 8.14 2.15 -22.83
N LEU A 21 9.00 2.92 -22.15
CA LEU A 21 10.00 2.38 -21.23
C LEU A 21 9.37 1.62 -20.07
N PHE A 22 8.24 2.10 -19.55
CA PHE A 22 7.49 1.43 -18.48
C PHE A 22 6.86 0.10 -18.95
N ILE A 23 6.34 0.05 -20.17
CA ILE A 23 5.81 -1.16 -20.80
C ILE A 23 6.94 -2.17 -21.01
N PHE A 24 8.12 -1.73 -21.49
CA PHE A 24 9.26 -2.60 -21.72
C PHE A 24 9.92 -3.11 -20.44
N SER A 25 10.06 -2.29 -19.40
CA SER A 25 10.55 -2.77 -18.10
C SER A 25 9.57 -3.75 -17.42
N GLY A 26 8.27 -3.64 -17.69
CA GLY A 26 7.27 -4.59 -17.25
C GLY A 26 7.31 -5.94 -17.99
N CYS A 27 7.81 -5.99 -19.22
CA CYS A 27 7.89 -7.22 -20.01
C CYS A 27 8.87 -8.26 -19.43
N SER A 28 9.93 -7.83 -18.75
CA SER A 28 10.87 -8.77 -18.09
C SER A 28 10.26 -9.50 -16.89
N SER A 29 9.23 -8.90 -16.25
CA SER A 29 8.50 -9.51 -15.13
C SER A 29 7.33 -10.40 -15.57
N LEU A 30 7.03 -10.46 -16.85
CA LEU A 30 6.10 -11.44 -17.46
C LEU A 30 6.75 -12.80 -17.66
N SER A 31 8.08 -12.90 -17.52
CA SER A 31 8.78 -14.18 -17.56
C SER A 31 8.42 -15.03 -16.34
N SER A 32 7.94 -16.20 -16.64
CA SER A 32 7.72 -17.42 -15.86
C SER A 32 8.01 -17.37 -14.36
N LEU A 33 6.96 -17.46 -13.57
CA LEU A 33 6.98 -17.72 -12.13
C LEU A 33 7.12 -19.22 -11.85
N GLY A 34 8.13 -19.88 -12.43
CA GLY A 34 8.48 -21.25 -12.14
C GLY A 34 9.73 -21.33 -11.26
N GLN A 35 10.16 -22.56 -10.95
CA GLN A 35 11.40 -22.84 -10.24
C GLN A 35 12.53 -23.03 -11.26
N SER A 36 13.55 -22.19 -11.23
CA SER A 36 14.66 -22.19 -12.20
C SER A 36 15.99 -22.74 -11.64
N ASP A 37 16.07 -23.01 -10.35
CA ASP A 37 17.25 -23.62 -9.74
C ASP A 37 17.35 -25.09 -10.14
N ASN A 38 18.49 -25.50 -10.69
CA ASN A 38 18.82 -26.85 -11.13
C ASN A 38 20.09 -27.37 -10.46
N SER A 39 20.32 -26.96 -9.22
CA SER A 39 21.51 -27.37 -8.45
C SER A 39 21.60 -28.89 -8.23
N ILE A 40 20.47 -29.59 -8.31
CA ILE A 40 20.36 -31.04 -8.17
C ILE A 40 19.85 -31.63 -9.49
N GLN A 41 20.58 -32.61 -10.01
CA GLN A 41 20.20 -33.35 -11.22
C GLN A 41 20.06 -34.85 -10.92
N SER A 42 19.44 -35.21 -9.79
CA SER A 42 19.30 -36.60 -9.32
C SER A 42 17.89 -37.16 -9.38
N TYR A 43 16.89 -36.33 -9.66
CA TYR A 43 15.51 -36.82 -9.82
C TYR A 43 15.36 -37.44 -11.19
N PHE A 44 14.85 -38.67 -11.26
CA PHE A 44 14.75 -39.40 -12.53
C PHE A 44 13.37 -40.00 -12.73
N ALA A 45 12.99 -40.13 -13.98
CA ALA A 45 11.91 -41.02 -14.41
C ALA A 45 12.49 -42.14 -15.24
N ASP A 46 11.88 -43.32 -15.11
CA ASP A 46 12.10 -44.50 -15.94
C ASP A 46 10.76 -45.21 -16.17
N GLY A 47 10.76 -46.36 -16.81
CA GLY A 47 9.53 -47.11 -17.07
C GLY A 47 8.70 -47.48 -15.83
N ASN A 48 9.26 -47.36 -14.63
CA ASN A 48 8.64 -47.73 -13.36
C ASN A 48 8.44 -46.53 -12.39
N GLN A 49 9.17 -45.43 -12.59
CA GLN A 49 9.14 -44.28 -11.72
C GLN A 49 8.60 -43.04 -12.44
N VAL A 50 7.58 -42.45 -11.87
CA VAL A 50 6.93 -41.25 -12.33
C VAL A 50 7.28 -40.09 -11.41
N ILE A 51 7.60 -38.93 -11.96
CA ILE A 51 7.84 -37.71 -11.20
C ILE A 51 6.75 -36.67 -11.53
N GLY A 52 6.37 -35.91 -10.53
CA GLY A 52 5.39 -34.85 -10.68
C GLY A 52 5.71 -33.64 -9.83
N GLN A 53 5.02 -32.53 -10.09
CA GLN A 53 5.17 -31.28 -9.36
C GLN A 53 3.82 -30.59 -9.25
N THR A 54 3.47 -30.13 -8.06
CA THR A 54 2.37 -29.19 -7.87
C THR A 54 2.85 -27.75 -8.11
N PHE A 55 1.99 -26.91 -8.66
CA PHE A 55 2.28 -25.49 -8.85
C PHE A 55 1.00 -24.68 -9.00
N THR A 56 1.09 -23.38 -8.67
CA THR A 56 0.02 -22.41 -8.93
C THR A 56 0.35 -21.61 -10.18
N SER A 57 -0.54 -21.61 -11.17
CA SER A 57 -0.40 -20.73 -12.33
C SER A 57 -0.83 -19.31 -11.98
N ARG A 58 0.12 -18.38 -11.91
CA ARG A 58 -0.15 -16.99 -11.54
C ARG A 58 -0.58 -16.11 -12.71
N GLN A 59 -0.68 -16.68 -13.90
CA GLN A 59 -1.10 -16.00 -15.13
C GLN A 59 -2.13 -16.84 -15.88
N ASN A 60 -2.93 -16.19 -16.73
CA ASN A 60 -3.89 -16.91 -17.56
C ASN A 60 -3.24 -17.42 -18.86
N GLY A 61 -3.85 -18.45 -19.46
CA GLY A 61 -3.43 -19.01 -20.74
C GLY A 61 -2.22 -19.94 -20.63
N LEU A 62 -2.13 -20.74 -19.57
CA LEU A 62 -1.12 -21.80 -19.45
C LEU A 62 -1.18 -22.71 -20.67
N ASN A 63 -0.14 -22.69 -21.51
CA ASN A 63 -0.08 -23.44 -22.76
C ASN A 63 1.06 -24.46 -22.81
N GLY A 64 1.80 -24.64 -21.73
CA GLY A 64 2.86 -25.63 -21.66
C GLY A 64 3.69 -25.55 -20.39
N ILE A 65 4.58 -26.52 -20.26
CA ILE A 65 5.58 -26.59 -19.18
C ILE A 65 6.95 -26.87 -19.81
N ARG A 66 7.95 -26.11 -19.41
CA ARG A 66 9.36 -26.30 -19.80
C ARG A 66 10.09 -26.93 -18.62
N LEU A 67 10.75 -28.07 -18.86
CA LEU A 67 11.51 -28.83 -17.87
C LEU A 67 12.99 -28.88 -18.23
N PHE A 68 13.88 -28.85 -17.24
CA PHE A 68 15.29 -29.12 -17.44
C PHE A 68 15.53 -30.63 -17.38
N VAL A 69 16.10 -31.20 -18.44
CA VAL A 69 16.25 -32.66 -18.61
C VAL A 69 17.66 -32.99 -19.03
N SER A 70 18.25 -34.03 -18.44
CA SER A 70 19.54 -34.60 -18.84
C SER A 70 19.46 -36.10 -18.98
N SER A 71 20.31 -36.69 -19.83
CA SER A 71 20.43 -38.14 -19.99
C SER A 71 21.87 -38.50 -20.33
N PRO A 72 22.44 -39.56 -19.71
CA PRO A 72 23.74 -40.06 -20.07
C PRO A 72 23.76 -40.77 -21.44
N GLU A 73 22.60 -41.21 -21.91
CA GLU A 73 22.42 -41.93 -23.16
C GLU A 73 21.85 -40.96 -24.21
N ASN A 74 22.55 -40.76 -25.34
CA ASN A 74 22.10 -39.92 -26.45
C ASN A 74 20.96 -40.56 -27.27
N GLU A 75 20.02 -41.19 -26.61
CA GLU A 75 18.84 -41.82 -27.23
C GLU A 75 17.67 -40.85 -27.35
N VAL A 76 16.74 -41.18 -28.27
CA VAL A 76 15.45 -40.48 -28.36
C VAL A 76 14.57 -40.95 -27.19
N ILE A 77 14.20 -40.02 -26.34
CA ILE A 77 13.37 -40.25 -25.15
C ILE A 77 11.91 -39.97 -25.54
N GLN A 78 11.05 -40.95 -25.36
CA GLN A 78 9.60 -40.72 -25.42
C GLN A 78 9.09 -40.40 -24.03
N ALA A 79 8.54 -39.22 -23.85
CA ALA A 79 7.98 -38.76 -22.58
C ALA A 79 6.52 -38.33 -22.73
N VAL A 80 5.76 -38.59 -21.68
CA VAL A 80 4.36 -38.19 -21.56
C VAL A 80 4.24 -37.28 -20.35
N LEU A 81 3.81 -36.04 -20.58
CA LEU A 81 3.45 -35.12 -19.53
C LEU A 81 1.93 -34.99 -19.46
N THR A 82 1.38 -35.28 -18.28
CA THR A 82 -0.06 -35.20 -18.01
C THR A 82 -0.30 -34.14 -16.92
N VAL A 83 -1.26 -33.26 -17.10
CA VAL A 83 -1.65 -32.24 -16.13
C VAL A 83 -2.99 -32.62 -15.51
N TYR A 84 -3.07 -32.53 -14.19
CA TYR A 84 -4.26 -32.78 -13.38
C TYR A 84 -4.63 -31.55 -12.55
N ASP A 85 -5.84 -31.55 -12.02
CA ASP A 85 -6.31 -30.55 -11.05
C ASP A 85 -5.65 -30.66 -9.67
N SER A 86 -5.15 -31.86 -9.33
CA SER A 86 -4.53 -32.12 -8.02
C SER A 86 -3.70 -33.39 -8.05
N PRO A 87 -2.84 -33.64 -7.04
CA PRO A 87 -2.09 -34.89 -6.92
C PRO A 87 -2.97 -36.15 -6.71
N VAL A 88 -4.22 -35.96 -6.30
CA VAL A 88 -5.21 -37.03 -6.16
C VAL A 88 -5.71 -37.53 -7.53
N LYS A 89 -5.44 -36.75 -8.59
CA LYS A 89 -5.75 -37.05 -10.00
C LYS A 89 -7.26 -37.26 -10.25
N ASN A 90 -8.10 -36.44 -9.62
CA ASN A 90 -9.55 -36.55 -9.80
C ASN A 90 -9.98 -36.23 -11.24
N ARG A 91 -9.23 -35.31 -11.89
CA ARG A 91 -9.51 -34.85 -13.23
C ARG A 91 -8.24 -34.65 -14.02
N GLU A 92 -8.08 -35.39 -15.13
CA GLU A 92 -7.09 -35.09 -16.15
C GLU A 92 -7.52 -33.83 -16.95
N ILE A 93 -6.62 -32.86 -17.07
CA ILE A 93 -6.88 -31.59 -17.74
C ILE A 93 -6.34 -31.63 -19.17
N THR A 94 -5.08 -32.06 -19.32
CA THR A 94 -4.45 -32.20 -20.64
C THR A 94 -3.29 -33.18 -20.56
N LYS A 95 -2.96 -33.79 -21.70
CA LYS A 95 -1.88 -34.74 -21.88
C LYS A 95 -1.08 -34.40 -23.12
N VAL A 96 0.24 -34.46 -23.04
CA VAL A 96 1.18 -34.22 -24.15
C VAL A 96 2.22 -35.32 -24.21
N GLU A 97 2.36 -35.89 -25.38
CA GLU A 97 3.42 -36.85 -25.72
C GLU A 97 4.49 -36.12 -26.54
N ARG A 98 5.74 -36.31 -26.20
CA ARG A 98 6.85 -35.68 -26.90
C ARG A 98 8.08 -36.54 -26.94
N ASP A 99 8.65 -36.64 -28.15
CA ASP A 99 9.95 -37.22 -28.38
C ASP A 99 11.03 -36.16 -28.36
N PHE A 100 12.12 -36.39 -27.65
CA PHE A 100 13.27 -35.49 -27.60
C PHE A 100 14.57 -36.28 -27.30
N SER A 101 15.70 -35.66 -27.61
CA SER A 101 17.00 -36.15 -27.17
C SER A 101 17.55 -35.26 -26.05
N ALA A 102 18.24 -35.83 -25.07
CA ALA A 102 18.93 -35.11 -24.02
C ALA A 102 20.40 -35.55 -23.94
N THR A 103 21.28 -34.68 -23.46
CA THR A 103 22.71 -34.92 -23.26
C THR A 103 23.03 -34.92 -21.77
N GLU A 104 24.20 -35.35 -21.37
CA GLU A 104 24.66 -35.30 -19.96
C GLU A 104 24.64 -33.86 -19.41
N ASN A 105 24.95 -32.86 -20.22
CA ASN A 105 24.93 -31.46 -19.78
C ASN A 105 23.51 -30.91 -19.56
N GLY A 106 22.50 -31.63 -19.96
CA GLY A 106 21.10 -31.24 -19.83
C GLY A 106 20.68 -30.13 -20.79
N ARG A 107 19.38 -30.00 -20.98
CA ARG A 107 18.74 -28.90 -21.71
C ARG A 107 17.30 -28.70 -21.27
N TYR A 108 16.74 -27.56 -21.62
CA TYR A 108 15.31 -27.33 -21.45
C TYR A 108 14.50 -27.97 -22.57
N VAL A 109 13.44 -28.68 -22.21
CA VAL A 109 12.46 -29.31 -23.11
C VAL A 109 11.07 -28.73 -22.81
N GLU A 110 10.35 -28.32 -23.85
CA GLU A 110 9.02 -27.71 -23.73
C GLU A 110 7.94 -28.74 -24.05
N PHE A 111 6.94 -28.88 -23.21
CA PHE A 111 5.73 -29.65 -23.44
C PHE A 111 4.57 -28.67 -23.69
N ILE A 112 4.22 -28.47 -24.95
CA ILE A 112 3.19 -27.50 -25.35
C ILE A 112 1.83 -28.20 -25.43
N PHE A 113 0.83 -27.62 -24.77
CA PHE A 113 -0.53 -28.14 -24.73
C PHE A 113 -1.28 -27.88 -26.05
N PRO A 114 -2.24 -28.76 -26.40
CA PRO A 114 -3.07 -28.57 -27.61
C PRO A 114 -3.86 -27.27 -27.61
N SER A 115 -4.26 -26.79 -26.44
CA SER A 115 -4.93 -25.49 -26.25
C SER A 115 -4.52 -24.85 -24.94
N PRO A 116 -4.43 -23.50 -24.90
CA PRO A 116 -4.20 -22.79 -23.64
C PRO A 116 -5.32 -23.01 -22.63
N LEU A 117 -4.95 -23.09 -21.35
CA LEU A 117 -5.88 -23.34 -20.24
C LEU A 117 -6.30 -22.00 -19.59
N ASP A 118 -7.52 -21.91 -19.08
CA ASP A 118 -7.90 -20.89 -18.12
C ASP A 118 -7.25 -21.23 -16.79
N SER A 119 -6.23 -20.50 -16.42
CA SER A 119 -5.27 -20.91 -15.39
C SER A 119 -4.96 -19.83 -14.35
N TYR A 120 -5.61 -18.65 -14.42
CA TYR A 120 -5.28 -17.56 -13.52
C TYR A 120 -5.57 -17.89 -12.05
N LEU A 121 -4.51 -17.94 -11.23
CA LEU A 121 -4.55 -18.31 -9.81
C LEU A 121 -5.16 -19.70 -9.54
N GLN A 122 -4.97 -20.64 -10.46
CA GLN A 122 -5.39 -22.03 -10.28
C GLN A 122 -4.20 -22.91 -9.96
N ASP A 123 -4.45 -23.91 -9.11
CA ASP A 123 -3.50 -24.94 -8.74
C ASP A 123 -3.55 -26.09 -9.74
N PHE A 124 -2.39 -26.60 -10.08
CA PHE A 124 -2.21 -27.73 -10.98
C PHE A 124 -1.20 -28.73 -10.42
N TYR A 125 -1.33 -29.94 -10.89
CA TYR A 125 -0.34 -31.00 -10.70
C TYR A 125 0.04 -31.56 -12.06
N PHE A 126 1.32 -31.57 -12.42
CA PHE A 126 1.75 -32.30 -13.59
C PHE A 126 2.55 -33.54 -13.20
N GLU A 127 2.45 -34.55 -14.02
CA GLU A 127 3.24 -35.78 -13.95
C GLU A 127 4.00 -35.99 -15.26
N ILE A 128 5.23 -36.46 -15.17
CA ILE A 128 6.00 -36.90 -16.32
C ILE A 128 6.45 -38.36 -16.16
N SER A 129 6.19 -39.16 -17.18
CA SER A 129 6.61 -40.53 -17.33
C SER A 129 7.41 -40.70 -18.62
N THR A 130 8.34 -41.63 -18.65
CA THR A 130 9.15 -41.94 -19.83
C THR A 130 8.93 -43.41 -20.23
N GLN A 131 8.94 -43.67 -21.53
CA GLN A 131 8.79 -45.04 -22.07
C GLN A 131 10.14 -45.67 -22.45
N THR A 132 11.25 -45.09 -22.01
CA THR A 132 12.59 -45.57 -22.27
C THR A 132 13.06 -46.54 -21.18
N ASN A 133 13.91 -47.50 -21.54
CA ASN A 133 14.53 -48.43 -20.56
C ASN A 133 15.67 -47.73 -19.77
N GLY A 134 16.09 -46.53 -20.19
CA GLY A 134 17.12 -45.73 -19.55
C GLY A 134 16.54 -44.72 -18.55
N ARG A 135 17.40 -44.23 -17.65
CA ARG A 135 17.02 -43.16 -16.69
C ARG A 135 17.12 -41.80 -17.34
N VAL A 136 16.05 -41.02 -17.24
CA VAL A 136 15.99 -39.62 -17.63
C VAL A 136 16.02 -38.76 -16.38
N TYR A 137 17.03 -37.93 -16.22
CA TYR A 137 17.22 -37.09 -15.05
C TYR A 137 16.59 -35.73 -15.26
N PHE A 138 15.97 -35.21 -14.21
CA PHE A 138 15.35 -33.88 -14.18
C PHE A 138 16.07 -32.98 -13.18
N GLY A 139 16.27 -31.73 -13.56
CA GLY A 139 16.80 -30.72 -12.65
C GLY A 139 15.84 -30.41 -11.53
N GLY A 140 16.38 -30.04 -10.39
CA GLY A 140 15.60 -29.65 -9.21
C GLY A 140 16.44 -29.00 -8.13
N SER A 141 15.84 -28.76 -6.98
CA SER A 141 16.45 -28.18 -5.80
C SER A 141 15.91 -28.84 -4.54
N ASP A 142 16.79 -29.03 -3.54
CA ASP A 142 16.40 -29.49 -2.18
C ASP A 142 15.77 -28.40 -1.33
N LEU A 143 15.98 -27.15 -1.70
CA LEU A 143 15.49 -26.02 -0.93
C LEU A 143 14.08 -25.67 -1.37
N SER A 144 13.28 -25.13 -0.46
CA SER A 144 11.97 -24.54 -0.73
C SER A 144 12.11 -23.24 -1.56
N SER A 145 12.73 -23.34 -2.73
CA SER A 145 12.89 -22.23 -3.68
C SER A 145 11.59 -21.86 -4.38
N TYR A 146 10.57 -22.70 -4.25
CA TYR A 146 9.24 -22.50 -4.79
C TYR A 146 8.18 -22.89 -3.74
N GLU A 147 7.56 -21.88 -3.11
CA GLU A 147 6.64 -22.07 -1.98
C GLU A 147 5.24 -22.58 -2.37
N ASP A 148 4.85 -22.44 -3.64
CA ASP A 148 3.50 -22.77 -4.12
C ASP A 148 3.36 -24.22 -4.60
N GLY A 149 4.28 -25.13 -4.22
CA GLY A 149 4.19 -26.50 -4.65
C GLY A 149 5.28 -27.42 -4.10
N SER A 150 5.19 -28.70 -4.44
CA SER A 150 6.12 -29.74 -4.00
C SER A 150 6.35 -30.77 -5.10
N LEU A 151 7.54 -31.40 -5.08
CA LEU A 151 7.89 -32.55 -5.89
C LEU A 151 7.12 -33.78 -5.42
N TYR A 152 6.72 -34.62 -6.36
CA TYR A 152 6.13 -35.94 -6.10
C TYR A 152 6.92 -37.02 -6.83
N ILE A 153 7.21 -38.12 -6.14
CA ILE A 153 7.79 -39.34 -6.71
C ILE A 153 6.80 -40.46 -6.48
N ASN A 154 6.31 -41.07 -7.55
CA ASN A 154 5.26 -42.13 -7.48
C ASN A 154 4.06 -41.71 -6.61
N ALA A 155 3.57 -40.48 -6.82
CA ALA A 155 2.46 -39.87 -6.08
C ALA A 155 2.70 -39.62 -4.58
N GLN A 156 3.94 -39.76 -4.08
CA GLN A 156 4.31 -39.39 -2.71
C GLN A 156 5.02 -38.05 -2.70
N PRO A 157 4.62 -37.08 -1.86
CA PRO A 157 5.26 -35.78 -1.76
C PRO A 157 6.68 -35.91 -1.17
N VAL A 158 7.59 -35.10 -1.71
CA VAL A 158 8.99 -34.99 -1.27
C VAL A 158 9.30 -33.55 -1.00
N ASP A 159 10.09 -33.27 0.04
CA ASP A 159 10.54 -31.90 0.38
C ASP A 159 11.64 -31.43 -0.58
N ALA A 160 11.24 -31.21 -1.80
CA ALA A 160 12.07 -30.80 -2.92
C ALA A 160 11.22 -30.18 -4.03
N GLN A 161 11.88 -29.62 -5.05
CA GLN A 161 11.23 -28.95 -6.18
C GLN A 161 11.87 -29.38 -7.51
N LEU A 162 11.07 -29.59 -8.54
CA LEU A 162 11.59 -29.71 -9.91
C LEU A 162 11.98 -28.33 -10.49
N THR A 163 12.95 -28.32 -11.39
CA THR A 163 13.22 -27.19 -12.25
C THR A 163 12.19 -27.16 -13.38
N PHE A 164 11.25 -26.22 -13.30
CA PHE A 164 10.19 -26.09 -14.29
C PHE A 164 9.82 -24.64 -14.53
N ILE A 165 9.34 -24.36 -15.74
CA ILE A 165 8.91 -23.03 -16.16
C ILE A 165 7.54 -23.18 -16.83
N PRO A 166 6.44 -22.65 -16.23
CA PRO A 166 5.15 -22.59 -16.88
C PRO A 166 5.19 -21.66 -18.10
N LEU A 167 4.71 -22.13 -19.23
CA LEU A 167 4.62 -21.35 -20.48
C LEU A 167 3.19 -20.85 -20.65
N HIS A 168 3.04 -19.61 -21.10
CA HIS A 168 1.74 -18.97 -21.27
C HIS A 168 1.59 -18.43 -22.71
N ASP A 169 0.41 -18.55 -23.26
CA ASP A 169 0.08 -17.98 -24.56
C ASP A 169 0.02 -16.44 -24.48
N PRO A 170 0.77 -15.70 -25.31
CA PRO A 170 0.82 -14.24 -25.25
C PRO A 170 -0.53 -13.55 -25.43
N PHE A 171 -1.44 -14.13 -26.21
CA PHE A 171 -2.77 -13.56 -26.44
C PHE A 171 -3.61 -13.61 -25.15
N TYR A 172 -3.60 -14.74 -24.45
CA TYR A 172 -4.30 -14.89 -23.17
C TYR A 172 -3.68 -14.04 -22.06
N LEU A 173 -2.34 -13.84 -22.08
CA LEU A 173 -1.68 -12.89 -21.18
C LEU A 173 -2.20 -11.47 -21.38
N ILE A 174 -2.32 -11.02 -22.64
CA ILE A 174 -2.84 -9.69 -22.94
C ILE A 174 -4.30 -9.56 -22.50
N ILE A 175 -5.15 -10.55 -22.77
CA ILE A 175 -6.54 -10.55 -22.31
C ILE A 175 -6.61 -10.50 -20.78
N GLY A 176 -5.78 -11.30 -20.09
CA GLY A 176 -5.68 -11.30 -18.64
C GLY A 176 -5.30 -9.93 -18.08
N LEU A 177 -4.32 -9.26 -18.68
CA LEU A 177 -3.92 -7.89 -18.30
C LEU A 177 -5.02 -6.86 -18.54
N ILE A 178 -5.75 -6.98 -19.64
CA ILE A 178 -6.90 -6.11 -19.92
C ILE A 178 -7.98 -6.30 -18.86
N ARG A 179 -8.33 -7.55 -18.52
CA ARG A 179 -9.31 -7.87 -17.47
C ARG A 179 -8.89 -7.31 -16.13
N GLN A 180 -7.64 -7.54 -15.72
CA GLN A 180 -7.08 -6.94 -14.50
C GLN A 180 -7.16 -5.41 -14.52
N GLY A 181 -6.89 -4.79 -15.66
CA GLY A 181 -7.03 -3.34 -15.83
C GLY A 181 -8.46 -2.85 -15.58
N PHE A 182 -9.48 -3.59 -15.99
CA PHE A 182 -10.88 -3.29 -15.67
C PHE A 182 -11.17 -3.40 -14.18
N ASP A 183 -10.66 -4.45 -13.50
CA ASP A 183 -10.80 -4.61 -12.05
C ASP A 183 -10.14 -3.43 -11.30
N TRP A 184 -8.95 -3.01 -11.73
CA TRP A 184 -8.26 -1.85 -11.15
C TRP A 184 -9.05 -0.56 -11.32
N VAL A 185 -9.66 -0.36 -12.50
CA VAL A 185 -10.54 0.80 -12.74
C VAL A 185 -11.76 0.74 -11.81
N LEU A 186 -12.38 -0.43 -11.65
CA LEU A 186 -13.50 -0.61 -10.72
C LEU A 186 -13.11 -0.27 -9.28
N TRP A 187 -11.94 -0.73 -8.81
CA TRP A 187 -11.45 -0.41 -7.46
C TRP A 187 -11.19 1.09 -7.28
N LEU A 188 -10.65 1.75 -8.31
CA LEU A 188 -10.45 3.20 -8.29
C LEU A 188 -11.78 3.97 -8.29
N LEU A 189 -12.76 3.53 -9.06
CA LEU A 189 -14.10 4.12 -9.06
C LEU A 189 -14.77 3.94 -7.70
N ALA A 190 -14.64 2.76 -7.09
CA ALA A 190 -15.12 2.51 -5.73
C ALA A 190 -14.42 3.44 -4.71
N ALA A 191 -13.10 3.62 -4.82
CA ALA A 191 -12.35 4.54 -3.96
C ALA A 191 -12.77 6.00 -4.16
N ILE A 192 -13.02 6.43 -5.39
CA ILE A 192 -13.55 7.77 -5.68
C ILE A 192 -14.93 7.93 -5.04
N TYR A 193 -15.81 6.95 -5.22
CA TYR A 193 -17.17 6.98 -4.71
C TYR A 193 -17.21 6.98 -3.18
N LEU A 194 -16.44 6.10 -2.53
CA LEU A 194 -16.41 5.97 -1.07
C LEU A 194 -15.67 7.12 -0.38
N TYR A 195 -14.54 7.56 -0.92
CA TYR A 195 -13.64 8.46 -0.17
C TYR A 195 -13.55 9.86 -0.77
N VAL A 196 -13.36 9.97 -2.09
CA VAL A 196 -13.12 11.28 -2.71
C VAL A 196 -14.41 12.11 -2.76
N LEU A 197 -15.52 11.54 -3.20
CA LEU A 197 -16.79 12.27 -3.34
C LEU A 197 -17.33 12.80 -2.00
N PRO A 198 -17.55 11.97 -0.96
CA PRO A 198 -18.06 12.48 0.32
C PRO A 198 -17.05 13.37 1.02
N GLY A 199 -15.75 13.00 1.00
CA GLY A 199 -14.70 13.83 1.58
C GLY A 199 -14.59 15.20 0.92
N TYR A 200 -14.72 15.28 -0.42
CA TYR A 200 -14.72 16.56 -1.14
C TYR A 200 -15.97 17.38 -0.85
N ALA A 201 -17.16 16.76 -0.76
CA ALA A 201 -18.38 17.45 -0.38
C ALA A 201 -18.25 18.09 1.02
N ILE A 202 -17.79 17.31 2.02
CA ILE A 202 -17.58 17.78 3.39
C ILE A 202 -16.50 18.89 3.42
N SER A 203 -15.38 18.68 2.73
CA SER A 203 -14.31 19.70 2.68
C SER A 203 -14.83 21.01 2.10
N ARG A 204 -15.64 20.95 1.04
CA ARG A 204 -16.22 22.13 0.39
C ARG A 204 -17.22 22.87 1.28
N LEU A 205 -17.98 22.15 2.10
CA LEU A 205 -18.91 22.72 3.09
C LEU A 205 -18.15 23.44 4.22
N LEU A 206 -17.08 22.82 4.72
CA LEU A 206 -16.37 23.32 5.90
C LEU A 206 -15.25 24.31 5.57
N ILE A 207 -14.49 24.10 4.47
CA ILE A 207 -13.25 24.84 4.21
C ILE A 207 -13.47 26.00 3.21
N LYS A 208 -14.62 26.04 2.54
CA LYS A 208 -14.93 27.05 1.50
C LYS A 208 -13.79 27.19 0.46
N GLU A 209 -13.39 28.44 0.18
CA GLU A 209 -12.53 28.79 -0.96
C GLU A 209 -11.03 28.88 -0.62
N LYS A 210 -10.62 28.61 0.62
CA LYS A 210 -9.25 28.89 1.11
C LYS A 210 -8.14 28.26 0.27
N TRP A 211 -8.39 27.11 -0.39
CA TRP A 211 -7.38 26.39 -1.19
C TRP A 211 -7.88 26.07 -2.61
N GLN A 212 -8.67 26.95 -3.23
CA GLN A 212 -9.36 26.71 -4.50
C GLN A 212 -8.44 26.55 -5.69
N GLY A 213 -7.30 26.62 -5.83
CA GLY A 213 -6.47 26.42 -7.04
C GLY A 213 -5.74 25.11 -7.11
N ASN A 214 -5.61 24.38 -5.99
CA ASN A 214 -4.74 23.22 -5.90
C ASN A 214 -5.55 21.92 -5.75
N TRP A 215 -5.65 21.15 -6.85
CA TRP A 215 -6.41 19.91 -6.85
C TRP A 215 -5.72 18.80 -6.03
N GLN A 216 -4.39 18.76 -5.95
CA GLN A 216 -3.63 17.77 -5.18
C GLN A 216 -3.93 17.93 -3.68
N LEU A 217 -3.98 19.18 -3.20
CA LEU A 217 -4.35 19.47 -1.83
C LEU A 217 -5.80 19.06 -1.51
N LYS A 218 -6.73 19.38 -2.44
CA LYS A 218 -8.14 18.98 -2.31
C LYS A 218 -8.29 17.46 -2.29
N LEU A 219 -7.57 16.75 -3.15
CA LEU A 219 -7.57 15.29 -3.19
C LEU A 219 -7.09 14.71 -1.86
N SER A 220 -5.97 15.21 -1.33
CA SER A 220 -5.42 14.77 -0.05
C SER A 220 -6.40 14.97 1.12
N LEU A 221 -7.03 16.14 1.20
CA LEU A 221 -8.06 16.44 2.21
C LEU A 221 -9.28 15.54 2.05
N SER A 222 -9.75 15.35 0.82
CA SER A 222 -10.91 14.52 0.53
C SER A 222 -10.69 13.07 0.92
N LEU A 223 -9.53 12.51 0.63
CA LEU A 223 -9.17 11.14 1.01
C LEU A 223 -9.14 10.96 2.53
N ALA A 224 -8.50 11.88 3.26
CA ALA A 224 -8.44 11.79 4.72
C ALA A 224 -9.82 11.92 5.37
N ILE A 225 -10.66 12.86 4.89
CA ILE A 225 -12.02 13.06 5.40
C ILE A 225 -12.90 11.85 5.07
N GLY A 226 -12.88 11.37 3.82
CA GLY A 226 -13.67 10.22 3.40
C GLY A 226 -13.30 8.94 4.13
N LEU A 227 -11.99 8.68 4.31
CA LEU A 227 -11.51 7.52 5.06
C LEU A 227 -11.92 7.58 6.55
N SER A 228 -12.01 8.79 7.11
CA SER A 228 -12.43 9.01 8.51
C SER A 228 -13.91 8.83 8.73
N LEU A 229 -14.72 8.91 7.69
CA LEU A 229 -16.18 8.93 7.80
C LEU A 229 -16.72 7.59 8.31
N TYR A 230 -16.30 6.49 7.72
CA TYR A 230 -16.89 5.17 7.99
C TYR A 230 -16.61 4.64 9.41
N PRO A 231 -15.41 4.76 9.98
CA PRO A 231 -15.18 4.40 11.38
C PRO A 231 -16.10 5.14 12.35
N ILE A 232 -16.32 6.44 12.12
CA ILE A 232 -17.17 7.25 12.97
C ILE A 232 -18.66 6.90 12.76
N LEU A 233 -19.08 6.66 11.52
CA LEU A 233 -20.46 6.22 11.23
C LEU A 233 -20.78 4.90 11.93
N LEU A 234 -19.94 3.87 11.75
CA LEU A 234 -20.17 2.58 12.41
C LEU A 234 -20.13 2.67 13.93
N LEU A 235 -19.31 3.57 14.49
CA LEU A 235 -19.28 3.81 15.93
C LEU A 235 -20.58 4.47 16.43
N LEU A 236 -21.12 5.42 15.68
CA LEU A 236 -22.40 6.09 16.02
C LEU A 236 -23.58 5.13 15.85
N GLU A 237 -23.58 4.28 14.83
CA GLU A 237 -24.58 3.24 14.64
C GLU A 237 -24.59 2.25 15.81
N ASP A 238 -23.40 1.81 16.23
CA ASP A 238 -23.27 0.90 17.35
C ASP A 238 -23.77 1.55 18.67
N LEU A 239 -23.47 2.84 18.88
CA LEU A 239 -23.97 3.61 20.02
C LEU A 239 -25.51 3.71 20.01
N LEU A 240 -26.12 3.82 18.83
CA LEU A 240 -27.57 3.94 18.65
C LEU A 240 -28.27 2.58 18.48
N GLU A 241 -27.53 1.48 18.63
CA GLU A 241 -28.00 0.10 18.41
C GLU A 241 -28.59 -0.13 17.00
N LEU A 242 -28.12 0.64 16.02
CA LEU A 242 -28.51 0.52 14.61
C LEU A 242 -27.61 -0.48 13.87
N ARG A 243 -28.18 -1.13 12.87
CA ARG A 243 -27.45 -2.04 11.95
C ARG A 243 -27.83 -1.71 10.51
N ILE A 244 -27.19 -0.67 9.96
CA ILE A 244 -27.47 -0.16 8.60
C ILE A 244 -26.80 -1.05 7.55
N GLY A 245 -25.69 -1.69 7.89
CA GLY A 245 -25.02 -2.68 7.05
C GLY A 245 -24.50 -2.09 5.73
N ALA A 246 -24.81 -2.79 4.64
CA ALA A 246 -24.35 -2.41 3.31
C ALA A 246 -24.75 -1.00 2.86
N LEU A 247 -25.83 -0.43 3.39
CA LEU A 247 -26.24 0.94 3.05
C LEU A 247 -25.20 1.99 3.43
N ASN A 248 -24.33 1.69 4.42
CA ASN A 248 -23.18 2.54 4.75
C ASN A 248 -22.27 2.79 3.56
N ALA A 249 -22.11 1.82 2.68
CA ALA A 249 -21.30 1.97 1.48
C ALA A 249 -21.96 2.89 0.43
N TYR A 250 -23.27 3.04 0.44
CA TYR A 250 -24.00 3.79 -0.58
C TYR A 250 -24.37 5.20 -0.15
N ILE A 251 -24.89 5.38 1.07
CA ILE A 251 -25.48 6.65 1.54
C ILE A 251 -24.53 7.84 1.43
N PRO A 252 -23.27 7.79 1.92
CA PRO A 252 -22.39 8.97 1.85
C PRO A 252 -22.07 9.41 0.42
N GLY A 253 -21.85 8.44 -0.48
CA GLY A 253 -21.60 8.71 -1.90
C GLY A 253 -22.82 9.32 -2.60
N VAL A 254 -24.01 8.76 -2.38
CA VAL A 254 -25.27 9.30 -2.94
C VAL A 254 -25.52 10.73 -2.43
N LEU A 255 -25.38 10.99 -1.15
CA LEU A 255 -25.55 12.34 -0.59
C LEU A 255 -24.55 13.33 -1.21
N ALA A 256 -23.30 12.92 -1.40
CA ALA A 256 -22.31 13.75 -2.05
C ALA A 256 -22.67 14.04 -3.52
N LEU A 257 -23.13 13.03 -4.27
CA LEU A 257 -23.59 13.22 -5.65
C LEU A 257 -24.79 14.17 -5.71
N LEU A 258 -25.78 14.00 -4.86
CA LEU A 258 -26.95 14.90 -4.78
C LEU A 258 -26.51 16.34 -4.46
N TYR A 259 -25.55 16.52 -3.55
CA TYR A 259 -24.97 17.83 -3.26
C TYR A 259 -24.34 18.46 -4.49
N PHE A 260 -23.55 17.70 -5.27
CA PHE A 260 -22.90 18.24 -6.48
C PHE A 260 -23.90 18.53 -7.60
N VAL A 261 -24.86 17.66 -7.84
CA VAL A 261 -25.94 17.85 -8.83
C VAL A 261 -26.78 19.08 -8.46
N GLY A 262 -27.17 19.20 -7.19
CA GLY A 262 -27.92 20.38 -6.72
C GLY A 262 -27.16 21.69 -6.88
N ASN A 263 -25.86 21.70 -6.57
CA ASN A 263 -25.01 22.89 -6.80
C ASN A 263 -24.81 23.21 -8.28
N TRP A 264 -24.64 22.18 -9.13
CA TRP A 264 -24.53 22.35 -10.58
C TRP A 264 -25.80 22.96 -11.16
N TRP A 265 -26.95 22.42 -10.80
CA TRP A 265 -28.25 22.92 -11.23
C TRP A 265 -28.46 24.39 -10.84
N LYS A 266 -28.22 24.72 -9.56
CA LYS A 266 -28.33 26.10 -9.07
C LYS A 266 -27.36 27.07 -9.76
N SER A 267 -26.20 26.62 -10.18
CA SER A 267 -25.18 27.47 -10.80
C SER A 267 -25.46 27.83 -12.25
N GLY A 268 -26.34 27.07 -12.96
CA GLY A 268 -26.61 27.23 -14.40
C GLY A 268 -25.38 27.07 -15.30
N LYS A 269 -24.25 26.63 -14.75
CA LYS A 269 -22.97 26.55 -15.49
C LYS A 269 -22.98 25.37 -16.45
N LYS A 270 -22.64 25.64 -17.72
CA LYS A 270 -22.32 24.57 -18.68
C LYS A 270 -21.03 23.88 -18.25
N ILE A 271 -20.95 22.57 -18.49
CA ILE A 271 -19.69 21.81 -18.30
C ILE A 271 -18.67 22.37 -19.28
N ASN A 272 -17.66 23.03 -18.79
CA ASN A 272 -16.57 23.55 -19.61
C ASN A 272 -15.46 22.50 -19.70
N LEU A 273 -15.34 21.87 -20.88
CA LEU A 273 -14.29 20.87 -21.17
C LEU A 273 -12.97 21.52 -21.63
N ASP A 274 -12.89 22.84 -21.71
CA ASP A 274 -11.66 23.53 -22.13
C ASP A 274 -10.49 23.36 -21.13
N PHE A 275 -10.78 22.90 -19.93
CA PHE A 275 -9.77 22.58 -18.94
C PHE A 275 -8.74 21.55 -19.45
N VAL A 276 -9.18 20.58 -20.29
CA VAL A 276 -8.30 19.56 -20.86
C VAL A 276 -7.27 20.16 -21.82
N LYS A 277 -7.64 21.24 -22.51
CA LYS A 277 -6.77 21.93 -23.48
C LYS A 277 -5.64 22.73 -22.85
N HIS A 278 -5.72 23.01 -21.56
CA HIS A 278 -4.80 23.91 -20.84
C HIS A 278 -4.17 23.27 -19.59
N LEU A 279 -3.95 21.94 -19.60
CA LEU A 279 -3.25 21.27 -18.51
C LEU A 279 -1.83 21.85 -18.34
N SER A 280 -1.52 22.31 -17.15
CA SER A 280 -0.16 22.78 -16.84
C SER A 280 0.83 21.60 -16.85
N GLN A 281 2.11 21.87 -17.14
CA GLN A 281 3.16 20.85 -17.06
C GLN A 281 3.21 20.19 -15.68
N ILE A 282 3.00 20.96 -14.62
CA ILE A 282 2.94 20.47 -13.24
C ILE A 282 1.78 19.48 -13.07
N THR A 283 0.62 19.76 -13.64
CA THR A 283 -0.54 18.86 -13.60
C THR A 283 -0.26 17.55 -14.35
N ILE A 284 0.36 17.64 -15.53
CA ILE A 284 0.73 16.45 -16.32
C ILE A 284 1.71 15.56 -15.54
N VAL A 285 2.75 16.14 -14.96
CA VAL A 285 3.72 15.41 -14.13
C VAL A 285 3.04 14.80 -12.89
N SER A 286 2.15 15.55 -12.23
CA SER A 286 1.39 15.04 -11.08
C SER A 286 0.53 13.84 -11.44
N LEU A 287 -0.19 13.90 -12.57
CA LEU A 287 -1.05 12.81 -13.04
C LEU A 287 -0.23 11.58 -13.41
N TRP A 288 0.93 11.78 -14.06
CA TRP A 288 1.84 10.69 -14.39
C TRP A 288 2.42 10.00 -13.13
N VAL A 289 2.88 10.79 -12.13
CA VAL A 289 3.37 10.26 -10.86
C VAL A 289 2.25 9.48 -10.15
N LEU A 290 1.04 10.04 -10.11
CA LEU A 290 -0.11 9.38 -9.51
C LEU A 290 -0.46 8.06 -10.22
N PHE A 291 -0.46 8.06 -11.56
CA PHE A 291 -0.66 6.85 -12.34
C PHE A 291 0.39 5.78 -12.02
N SER A 292 1.68 6.16 -11.97
CA SER A 292 2.78 5.24 -11.67
C SER A 292 2.65 4.64 -10.25
N ILE A 293 2.24 5.46 -9.27
CA ILE A 293 1.99 4.99 -7.90
C ILE A 293 0.84 3.97 -7.88
N ILE A 294 -0.28 4.27 -8.50
CA ILE A 294 -1.45 3.38 -8.58
C ILE A 294 -1.06 2.07 -9.27
N PHE A 295 -0.43 2.19 -10.45
CA PHE A 295 -0.01 1.04 -11.23
C PHE A 295 0.90 0.11 -10.43
N THR A 296 1.97 0.62 -9.81
CA THR A 296 2.92 -0.20 -9.06
C THR A 296 2.27 -0.93 -7.88
N ARG A 297 1.30 -0.31 -7.18
CA ARG A 297 0.59 -0.94 -6.06
C ARG A 297 -0.32 -2.07 -6.51
N PHE A 298 -1.10 -1.85 -7.56
CA PHE A 298 -1.98 -2.90 -8.08
C PHE A 298 -1.19 -4.00 -8.81
N TRP A 299 -0.12 -3.62 -9.50
CA TRP A 299 0.79 -4.60 -10.10
C TRP A 299 1.41 -5.53 -9.06
N ALA A 300 1.79 -5.01 -7.90
CA ALA A 300 2.39 -5.80 -6.82
C ALA A 300 1.47 -6.92 -6.31
N ILE A 301 0.16 -6.71 -6.32
CA ILE A 301 -0.82 -7.68 -5.81
C ILE A 301 -1.49 -8.50 -6.91
N ARG A 302 -1.15 -8.30 -8.19
CA ARG A 302 -1.85 -8.95 -9.32
C ARG A 302 -1.90 -10.46 -9.28
N ALA A 303 -0.93 -11.07 -8.60
CA ALA A 303 -0.80 -12.53 -8.47
C ALA A 303 -1.11 -13.02 -7.04
N LEU A 304 -1.74 -12.18 -6.19
CA LEU A 304 -2.13 -12.55 -4.85
C LEU A 304 -3.65 -12.75 -4.78
N SER A 305 -4.08 -13.90 -4.30
CA SER A 305 -5.49 -14.19 -3.99
C SER A 305 -5.88 -13.75 -2.58
N LEU A 306 -4.90 -13.70 -1.67
CA LEU A 306 -5.07 -13.43 -0.24
C LEU A 306 -4.05 -12.39 0.24
N PRO A 307 -4.36 -11.62 1.28
CA PRO A 307 -3.40 -10.71 1.88
C PRO A 307 -2.32 -11.48 2.64
N MET A 308 -1.09 -10.99 2.59
CA MET A 308 0.09 -11.65 3.13
C MET A 308 0.23 -11.44 4.63
N TRP A 309 0.92 -12.38 5.30
CA TRP A 309 1.33 -12.34 6.71
C TRP A 309 0.23 -12.53 7.75
N GLY A 310 0.61 -12.95 8.95
CA GLY A 310 -0.30 -13.27 10.05
C GLY A 310 -1.22 -12.12 10.49
N ASP A 311 -0.71 -10.87 10.51
CA ASP A 311 -1.54 -9.71 10.85
C ASP A 311 -2.75 -9.58 9.91
N SER A 312 -2.59 -9.94 8.64
CA SER A 312 -3.66 -9.88 7.64
C SER A 312 -4.79 -10.89 7.91
N VAL A 313 -4.48 -12.04 8.51
CA VAL A 313 -5.49 -13.03 8.92
C VAL A 313 -6.43 -12.40 9.96
N HIS A 314 -5.86 -11.75 10.99
CA HIS A 314 -6.64 -11.07 12.02
C HIS A 314 -7.44 -9.90 11.44
N HIS A 315 -6.85 -9.13 10.53
CA HIS A 315 -7.57 -8.03 9.87
C HIS A 315 -8.72 -8.53 9.02
N THR A 316 -8.53 -9.62 8.30
CA THR A 316 -9.58 -10.25 7.51
C THR A 316 -10.73 -10.74 8.40
N LEU A 317 -10.40 -11.42 9.50
CA LEU A 317 -11.40 -11.91 10.45
C LEU A 317 -12.25 -10.78 11.06
N ILE A 318 -11.62 -9.70 11.54
CA ILE A 318 -12.34 -8.56 12.08
C ILE A 318 -13.24 -7.92 11.01
N SER A 319 -12.73 -7.78 9.78
CA SER A 319 -13.52 -7.23 8.67
C SER A 319 -14.70 -8.14 8.32
N GLN A 320 -14.49 -9.45 8.30
CA GLN A 320 -15.55 -10.44 8.07
C GLN A 320 -16.66 -10.32 9.10
N LEU A 321 -16.30 -10.25 10.38
CA LEU A 321 -17.27 -10.08 11.46
C LEU A 321 -18.06 -8.76 11.36
N ILE A 322 -17.42 -7.65 10.93
CA ILE A 322 -18.13 -6.40 10.67
C ILE A 322 -19.11 -6.56 9.50
N VAL A 323 -18.68 -7.23 8.42
CA VAL A 323 -19.53 -7.46 7.24
C VAL A 323 -20.75 -8.33 7.59
N GLU A 324 -20.54 -9.43 8.30
CA GLU A 324 -21.59 -10.38 8.69
C GLU A 324 -22.58 -9.78 9.68
N ASN A 325 -22.11 -8.97 10.65
CA ASN A 325 -22.96 -8.31 11.64
C ASN A 325 -23.61 -7.02 11.11
N GLY A 326 -23.26 -6.57 9.91
CA GLY A 326 -23.76 -5.30 9.36
C GLY A 326 -23.33 -4.07 10.16
N GLY A 327 -22.24 -4.15 10.95
CA GLY A 327 -21.74 -3.10 11.82
C GLY A 327 -20.73 -3.62 12.84
N LEU A 328 -20.40 -2.83 13.87
CA LEU A 328 -19.51 -3.29 14.93
C LEU A 328 -20.15 -4.45 15.71
N PHE A 329 -19.31 -5.37 16.17
CA PHE A 329 -19.73 -6.59 16.86
C PHE A 329 -19.19 -6.64 18.29
N SER A 330 -19.76 -7.49 19.13
CA SER A 330 -19.24 -7.83 20.45
C SER A 330 -18.71 -9.26 20.52
N SER A 331 -19.41 -10.23 19.91
CA SER A 331 -19.00 -11.63 19.92
C SER A 331 -18.16 -12.02 18.72
N TRP A 332 -17.09 -12.78 18.95
CA TRP A 332 -16.21 -13.34 17.92
C TRP A 332 -16.65 -14.74 17.43
N GLN A 333 -17.79 -15.23 17.92
CA GLN A 333 -18.35 -16.49 17.45
C GLN A 333 -18.66 -16.43 15.95
N PRO A 334 -18.47 -17.54 15.20
CA PRO A 334 -18.02 -18.87 15.66
C PRO A 334 -16.49 -19.02 15.72
N TYR A 335 -15.71 -17.99 15.48
CA TYR A 335 -14.25 -18.07 15.28
C TYR A 335 -13.45 -18.07 16.59
N ALA A 336 -13.93 -17.43 17.64
CA ALA A 336 -13.27 -17.38 18.95
C ALA A 336 -14.28 -17.11 20.07
N GLU A 337 -13.94 -17.55 21.30
CA GLU A 337 -14.77 -17.36 22.52
C GLU A 337 -14.55 -15.99 23.18
N MET A 338 -14.39 -14.94 22.39
CA MET A 338 -14.25 -13.57 22.89
C MET A 338 -15.57 -12.82 22.72
N GLU A 339 -15.93 -12.01 23.73
CA GLU A 339 -17.18 -11.25 23.77
C GLU A 339 -16.94 -9.74 23.82
N SER A 340 -15.84 -9.27 23.26
CA SER A 340 -15.55 -7.83 23.20
C SER A 340 -14.65 -7.48 22.04
N LEU A 341 -15.01 -6.46 21.28
CA LEU A 341 -14.14 -5.81 20.32
C LEU A 341 -13.48 -4.60 20.99
N THR A 342 -12.21 -4.74 21.38
CA THR A 342 -11.38 -3.66 21.97
C THR A 342 -10.17 -3.32 21.11
N TYR A 343 -10.02 -3.97 19.96
CA TYR A 343 -8.99 -3.65 18.97
C TYR A 343 -9.45 -2.48 18.08
N HIS A 344 -8.55 -1.60 17.70
CA HIS A 344 -8.85 -0.47 16.82
C HIS A 344 -9.42 -0.95 15.47
N PHE A 345 -10.60 -0.53 15.12
CA PHE A 345 -11.39 -1.09 14.02
C PHE A 345 -11.46 -0.22 12.76
N GLY A 346 -10.89 0.99 12.77
CA GLY A 346 -11.13 1.95 11.68
C GLY A 346 -10.65 1.49 10.30
N PHE A 347 -9.58 0.70 10.18
CA PHE A 347 -9.20 0.05 8.93
C PHE A 347 -10.27 -0.94 8.49
N HIS A 348 -10.75 -1.79 9.41
CA HIS A 348 -11.72 -2.84 9.13
C HIS A 348 -13.08 -2.30 8.70
N ALA A 349 -13.49 -1.14 9.27
CA ALA A 349 -14.66 -0.41 8.80
C ALA A 349 -14.53 -0.01 7.31
N ASN A 350 -13.35 0.43 6.90
CA ASN A 350 -13.07 0.77 5.51
C ASN A 350 -13.00 -0.47 4.58
N VAL A 351 -12.53 -1.61 5.08
CA VAL A 351 -12.60 -2.88 4.35
C VAL A 351 -14.05 -3.32 4.16
N ALA A 352 -14.87 -3.22 5.21
CA ALA A 352 -16.28 -3.63 5.16
C ALA A 352 -17.07 -2.82 4.11
N VAL A 353 -16.89 -1.50 4.04
CA VAL A 353 -17.61 -0.70 3.03
C VAL A 353 -17.15 -0.99 1.61
N ILE A 354 -15.89 -1.35 1.39
CA ILE A 354 -15.41 -1.83 0.08
C ILE A 354 -16.08 -3.18 -0.24
N SER A 355 -16.08 -4.11 0.70
CA SER A 355 -16.72 -5.42 0.55
C SER A 355 -18.21 -5.26 0.19
N TRP A 356 -18.95 -4.42 0.92
CA TRP A 356 -20.37 -4.17 0.64
C TRP A 356 -20.63 -3.46 -0.70
N LEU A 357 -19.75 -2.54 -1.12
CA LEU A 357 -19.96 -1.80 -2.37
C LEU A 357 -19.76 -2.65 -3.61
N ILE A 358 -18.70 -3.45 -3.63
CA ILE A 358 -18.29 -4.20 -4.84
C ILE A 358 -18.44 -5.71 -4.72
N GLY A 359 -19.02 -6.20 -3.59
CA GLY A 359 -19.38 -7.62 -3.41
C GLY A 359 -18.19 -8.55 -3.26
N LEU A 360 -17.05 -8.07 -2.75
CA LEU A 360 -15.86 -8.89 -2.54
C LEU A 360 -15.91 -9.62 -1.20
N LEU A 361 -15.31 -10.80 -1.17
CA LEU A 361 -15.04 -11.51 0.08
C LEU A 361 -14.03 -10.73 0.94
N SER A 362 -14.13 -10.84 2.25
CA SER A 362 -13.29 -10.07 3.18
C SER A 362 -11.79 -10.22 2.97
N PRO A 363 -11.22 -11.39 2.60
CA PRO A 363 -9.79 -11.50 2.28
C PRO A 363 -9.39 -10.63 1.09
N GLN A 364 -10.15 -10.69 0.00
CA GLN A 364 -9.91 -9.89 -1.20
C GLN A 364 -10.12 -8.40 -0.93
N ALA A 365 -11.19 -8.04 -0.21
CA ALA A 365 -11.47 -6.66 0.20
C ALA A 365 -10.34 -6.10 1.08
N THR A 366 -9.75 -6.92 1.99
CA THR A 366 -8.61 -6.54 2.83
C THR A 366 -7.37 -6.25 2.00
N LEU A 367 -7.06 -7.09 1.02
CA LEU A 367 -5.92 -6.91 0.12
C LEU A 367 -6.06 -5.63 -0.72
N ILE A 368 -7.23 -5.42 -1.34
CA ILE A 368 -7.51 -4.26 -2.19
C ILE A 368 -7.55 -2.98 -1.37
N ALA A 369 -8.23 -2.97 -0.21
CA ALA A 369 -8.25 -1.84 0.72
C ALA A 369 -6.83 -1.47 1.15
N GLY A 370 -5.98 -2.46 1.46
CA GLY A 370 -4.58 -2.25 1.81
C GLY A 370 -3.81 -1.51 0.72
N GLN A 371 -4.03 -1.85 -0.56
CA GLN A 371 -3.36 -1.18 -1.68
C GLN A 371 -3.93 0.21 -1.98
N LEU A 372 -5.24 0.41 -1.89
CA LEU A 372 -5.85 1.74 -1.99
C LEU A 372 -5.31 2.68 -0.91
N ILE A 373 -5.25 2.21 0.34
CA ILE A 373 -4.70 2.97 1.47
C ILE A 373 -3.20 3.24 1.28
N ASN A 374 -2.46 2.32 0.66
CA ASN A 374 -1.05 2.52 0.31
C ASN A 374 -0.87 3.66 -0.71
N VAL A 375 -1.73 3.74 -1.73
CA VAL A 375 -1.79 4.88 -2.65
C VAL A 375 -2.13 6.17 -1.90
N PHE A 376 -3.14 6.13 -1.02
CA PHE A 376 -3.57 7.31 -0.24
C PHE A 376 -2.47 7.81 0.68
N ALA A 377 -1.71 6.90 1.32
CA ALA A 377 -0.59 7.26 2.20
C ALA A 377 0.50 8.08 1.49
N VAL A 378 0.68 7.89 0.19
CA VAL A 378 1.56 8.73 -0.62
C VAL A 378 0.91 10.06 -0.97
N ILE A 379 -0.36 10.05 -1.43
CA ILE A 379 -1.07 11.25 -1.87
C ILE A 379 -1.17 12.29 -0.75
N VAL A 380 -1.45 11.85 0.47
CA VAL A 380 -1.66 12.74 1.62
C VAL A 380 -0.38 13.38 2.18
N LEU A 381 0.80 13.02 1.66
CA LEU A 381 2.04 13.72 2.00
C LEU A 381 2.11 15.13 1.38
N PHE A 382 1.36 15.37 0.30
CA PHE A 382 1.36 16.62 -0.42
C PHE A 382 1.10 17.85 0.47
N PRO A 383 0.06 17.91 1.33
CA PRO A 383 -0.22 19.06 2.18
C PRO A 383 0.95 19.44 3.10
N LEU A 384 1.58 18.43 3.72
CA LEU A 384 2.68 18.67 4.64
C LEU A 384 3.95 19.09 3.90
N ALA A 385 4.29 18.42 2.80
CA ALA A 385 5.42 18.81 1.94
C ALA A 385 5.22 20.19 1.33
N TRP A 386 3.98 20.54 0.97
CA TRP A 386 3.59 21.86 0.50
C TRP A 386 3.84 22.96 1.55
N LYS A 387 3.66 22.67 2.86
CA LYS A 387 3.98 23.59 3.95
C LYS A 387 5.48 23.74 4.20
N VAL A 388 6.21 22.66 4.12
CA VAL A 388 7.65 22.62 4.37
C VAL A 388 8.44 23.24 3.22
N SER A 389 7.96 23.13 1.98
CA SER A 389 8.64 23.64 0.79
C SER A 389 8.29 25.10 0.49
N ARG A 390 9.28 25.88 0.02
CA ARG A 390 9.01 27.22 -0.56
C ARG A 390 8.28 27.14 -1.89
N ASN A 391 8.70 26.21 -2.75
CA ASN A 391 7.95 25.89 -3.97
C ASN A 391 6.94 24.79 -3.67
N ARG A 392 5.76 25.21 -3.25
CA ARG A 392 4.73 24.39 -2.63
C ARG A 392 4.28 23.18 -3.48
N GLU A 393 4.02 23.39 -4.77
CA GLU A 393 3.52 22.33 -5.65
C GLU A 393 4.59 21.28 -5.96
N ILE A 394 5.79 21.76 -6.25
CA ILE A 394 6.92 20.91 -6.62
C ILE A 394 7.40 20.09 -5.42
N GLY A 395 7.43 20.72 -4.23
CA GLY A 395 7.75 20.01 -2.99
C GLY A 395 6.77 18.86 -2.73
N GLY A 396 5.48 19.09 -2.96
CA GLY A 396 4.45 18.06 -2.82
C GLY A 396 4.60 16.90 -3.82
N ILE A 397 4.85 17.21 -5.10
CA ILE A 397 5.04 16.20 -6.15
C ILE A 397 6.34 15.42 -5.92
N ALA A 398 7.41 16.09 -5.50
CA ALA A 398 8.66 15.44 -5.15
C ALA A 398 8.50 14.48 -3.95
N ALA A 399 7.68 14.85 -2.95
CA ALA A 399 7.34 13.94 -1.86
C ALA A 399 6.57 12.70 -2.35
N TRP A 400 5.65 12.85 -3.30
CA TRP A 400 4.98 11.71 -3.94
C TRP A 400 5.96 10.78 -4.65
N LEU A 401 6.93 11.32 -5.38
CA LEU A 401 7.97 10.54 -6.05
C LEU A 401 8.82 9.75 -5.05
N VAL A 402 9.29 10.43 -3.99
CA VAL A 402 10.14 9.78 -3.00
C VAL A 402 9.40 8.64 -2.29
N ALA A 403 8.20 8.89 -1.77
CA ALA A 403 7.42 7.86 -1.07
C ALA A 403 6.83 6.82 -2.03
N GLY A 404 6.48 7.23 -3.23
CA GLY A 404 5.74 6.38 -4.17
C GLY A 404 6.61 5.44 -4.96
N LEU A 405 7.81 5.86 -5.37
CA LEU A 405 8.63 5.13 -6.34
C LEU A 405 10.06 4.88 -5.86
N LEU A 406 10.62 5.70 -4.97
CA LEU A 406 12.02 5.59 -4.57
C LEU A 406 12.20 4.91 -3.20
N SER A 407 11.23 4.98 -2.31
CA SER A 407 11.27 4.37 -0.98
C SER A 407 10.56 3.01 -0.98
N PHE A 408 11.10 2.04 -0.22
CA PHE A 408 10.41 0.78 0.02
C PHE A 408 9.08 0.99 0.76
N MET A 409 9.05 1.90 1.71
CA MET A 409 7.84 2.29 2.42
C MET A 409 7.13 3.44 1.69
N PRO A 410 5.80 3.45 1.60
CA PRO A 410 4.85 2.55 2.25
C PRO A 410 4.54 1.26 1.46
N MET A 411 5.11 1.02 0.26
CA MET A 411 4.74 -0.12 -0.57
C MET A 411 4.89 -1.47 0.17
N PHE A 412 5.96 -1.64 0.92
CA PHE A 412 6.29 -2.87 1.63
C PHE A 412 5.32 -3.24 2.76
N TYR A 413 4.36 -2.36 3.11
CA TYR A 413 3.30 -2.70 4.08
C TYR A 413 2.45 -3.89 3.63
N VAL A 414 2.35 -4.15 2.32
CA VAL A 414 1.64 -5.32 1.77
C VAL A 414 2.21 -6.62 2.31
N ASN A 415 3.54 -6.70 2.46
CA ASN A 415 4.23 -7.91 2.91
C ASN A 415 4.00 -8.22 4.40
N TRP A 416 3.66 -7.21 5.21
CA TRP A 416 3.51 -7.35 6.66
C TRP A 416 2.06 -7.25 7.14
N GLY A 417 1.11 -6.95 6.26
CA GLY A 417 -0.28 -6.75 6.66
C GLY A 417 -0.52 -5.61 7.66
N ARG A 418 0.41 -4.66 7.80
CA ARG A 418 0.34 -3.55 8.79
C ARG A 418 -0.63 -2.44 8.37
N TYR A 419 -1.77 -2.82 7.84
CA TYR A 419 -2.73 -1.90 7.20
C TYR A 419 -3.37 -0.90 8.17
N THR A 420 -3.61 -1.28 9.42
CA THR A 420 -4.19 -0.37 10.43
C THR A 420 -3.28 0.81 10.72
N GLN A 421 -1.97 0.57 10.88
CA GLN A 421 -1.00 1.64 11.07
C GLN A 421 -0.91 2.52 9.82
N LEU A 422 -0.88 1.93 8.63
CA LEU A 422 -0.84 2.65 7.37
C LEU A 422 -2.07 3.55 7.19
N THR A 423 -3.27 3.05 7.56
CA THR A 423 -4.51 3.83 7.53
C THR A 423 -4.43 5.08 8.42
N GLY A 424 -3.88 4.92 9.63
CA GLY A 424 -3.61 6.07 10.51
C GLY A 424 -2.64 7.07 9.88
N GLN A 425 -1.61 6.58 9.18
CA GLN A 425 -0.64 7.43 8.49
C GLN A 425 -1.22 8.19 7.28
N VAL A 426 -2.36 7.77 6.74
CA VAL A 426 -3.11 8.57 5.75
C VAL A 426 -3.68 9.84 6.38
N LEU A 427 -4.18 9.77 7.61
CA LEU A 427 -4.78 10.93 8.28
C LEU A 427 -3.71 11.89 8.82
N LEU A 428 -2.63 11.35 9.34
CA LEU A 428 -1.61 12.08 10.10
C LEU A 428 -1.06 13.34 9.38
N PRO A 429 -0.57 13.29 8.12
CA PRO A 429 -0.03 14.47 7.45
C PRO A 429 -1.09 15.56 7.21
N VAL A 430 -2.34 15.16 6.99
CA VAL A 430 -3.46 16.08 6.78
C VAL A 430 -3.84 16.77 8.09
N ILE A 431 -3.89 16.04 9.20
CA ILE A 431 -4.17 16.62 10.52
C ILE A 431 -3.08 17.60 10.91
N VAL A 432 -1.80 17.23 10.73
CA VAL A 432 -0.65 18.11 11.00
C VAL A 432 -0.70 19.35 10.10
N PHE A 433 -1.09 19.23 8.84
CA PHE A 433 -1.29 20.36 7.95
C PHE A 433 -2.40 21.32 8.47
N LEU A 434 -3.53 20.79 8.94
CA LEU A 434 -4.61 21.61 9.51
C LEU A 434 -4.19 22.30 10.81
N LEU A 435 -3.45 21.60 11.68
CA LEU A 435 -2.84 22.19 12.87
C LEU A 435 -1.90 23.34 12.51
N TRP A 436 -1.05 23.14 11.50
CA TRP A 436 -0.16 24.17 11.01
C TRP A 436 -0.92 25.42 10.54
N GLU A 437 -2.01 25.20 9.78
CA GLU A 437 -2.88 26.30 9.32
C GLU A 437 -3.47 27.12 10.48
N ILE A 438 -3.97 26.45 11.52
CA ILE A 438 -4.55 27.11 12.70
C ILE A 438 -3.49 27.95 13.44
N VAL A 439 -2.30 27.40 13.65
CA VAL A 439 -1.22 28.10 14.37
C VAL A 439 -0.68 29.28 13.54
N GLU A 440 -0.47 29.08 12.23
CA GLU A 440 0.08 30.11 11.32
C GLU A 440 -0.89 31.27 11.09
N ASP A 441 -2.19 30.98 10.90
CA ASP A 441 -3.19 32.02 10.70
C ASP A 441 -3.45 32.87 11.96
N GLY A 442 -3.41 32.25 13.12
CA GLY A 442 -3.66 32.90 14.41
C GLY A 442 -5.08 33.44 14.56
N ARG A 443 -6.04 32.94 13.78
CA ARG A 443 -7.44 33.31 13.80
C ARG A 443 -8.31 32.20 14.34
N TRP A 444 -9.45 32.56 14.90
CA TRP A 444 -10.50 31.62 15.26
C TRP A 444 -11.19 31.09 13.98
N ASP A 445 -11.14 29.78 13.76
CA ASP A 445 -11.82 29.10 12.66
C ASP A 445 -12.49 27.81 13.17
N TRP A 446 -13.77 27.94 13.55
CA TRP A 446 -14.55 26.83 14.10
C TRP A 446 -14.70 25.66 13.12
N ARG A 447 -14.68 25.91 11.80
CA ARG A 447 -14.85 24.88 10.77
C ARG A 447 -13.63 23.97 10.68
N ILE A 448 -12.44 24.59 10.62
CA ILE A 448 -11.19 23.83 10.66
C ILE A 448 -11.05 23.11 12.00
N SER A 449 -11.50 23.73 13.10
CA SER A 449 -11.46 23.10 14.43
C SER A 449 -12.36 21.87 14.53
N ILE A 450 -13.59 21.91 14.02
CA ILE A 450 -14.47 20.75 13.95
C ILE A 450 -13.85 19.64 13.09
N LEU A 451 -13.31 19.98 11.91
CA LEU A 451 -12.67 19.02 11.04
C LEU A 451 -11.44 18.38 11.69
N LEU A 452 -10.65 19.20 12.40
CA LEU A 452 -9.49 18.71 13.16
C LEU A 452 -9.92 17.71 14.25
N GLY A 453 -10.96 18.03 15.01
CA GLY A 453 -11.52 17.14 16.04
C GLY A 453 -12.05 15.83 15.46
N PHE A 454 -12.81 15.91 14.36
CA PHE A 454 -13.32 14.75 13.64
C PHE A 454 -12.22 13.83 13.13
N LEU A 455 -11.22 14.37 12.44
CA LEU A 455 -10.08 13.58 11.93
C LEU A 455 -9.24 13.00 13.07
N SER A 456 -9.07 13.73 14.18
CA SER A 456 -8.30 13.25 15.35
C SER A 456 -9.01 12.12 16.07
N ALA A 457 -10.34 12.19 16.23
CA ALA A 457 -11.15 11.10 16.78
C ALA A 457 -11.05 9.85 15.90
N SER A 458 -11.21 10.02 14.58
CA SER A 458 -11.07 8.91 13.64
C SER A 458 -9.67 8.30 13.69
N LEU A 459 -8.61 9.11 13.79
CA LEU A 459 -7.24 8.62 13.92
C LEU A 459 -7.07 7.78 15.20
N ALA A 460 -7.64 8.21 16.32
CA ALA A 460 -7.56 7.46 17.59
C ALA A 460 -8.27 6.09 17.48
N VAL A 461 -9.41 6.02 16.79
CA VAL A 461 -10.15 4.79 16.52
C VAL A 461 -9.45 3.90 15.48
N ILE A 462 -8.71 4.49 14.54
CA ILE A 462 -7.98 3.77 13.51
C ILE A 462 -6.69 3.15 14.06
N HIS A 463 -5.89 3.94 14.80
CA HIS A 463 -4.61 3.42 15.32
C HIS A 463 -4.00 4.30 16.42
N TYR A 464 -4.04 3.84 17.66
CA TYR A 464 -3.60 4.62 18.83
C TYR A 464 -2.11 5.06 18.75
N ARG A 465 -1.21 4.24 18.22
CA ARG A 465 0.22 4.61 18.09
C ARG A 465 0.40 5.77 17.12
N VAL A 466 -0.36 5.80 16.03
CA VAL A 466 -0.29 6.94 15.09
C VAL A 466 -0.95 8.19 15.71
N PHE A 467 -1.93 8.02 16.60
CA PHE A 467 -2.44 9.13 17.40
C PHE A 467 -1.36 9.71 18.34
N ILE A 468 -0.48 8.87 18.93
CA ILE A 468 0.70 9.34 19.66
C ILE A 468 1.63 10.13 18.73
N PHE A 469 1.80 9.74 17.47
CA PHE A 469 2.59 10.51 16.50
C PHE A 469 2.02 11.92 16.30
N LEU A 470 0.70 12.04 16.26
CA LEU A 470 0.02 13.34 16.18
C LEU A 470 0.31 14.19 17.43
N LEU A 471 0.19 13.62 18.62
CA LEU A 471 0.47 14.34 19.86
C LEU A 471 1.94 14.82 19.92
N ALA A 472 2.88 13.98 19.47
CA ALA A 472 4.30 14.33 19.38
C ALA A 472 4.59 15.45 18.35
N ALA A 473 3.72 15.67 17.37
CA ALA A 473 3.88 16.73 16.38
C ALA A 473 3.54 18.13 16.93
N ILE A 474 2.71 18.22 17.99
CA ILE A 474 2.18 19.49 18.50
C ILE A 474 3.28 20.36 19.16
N PRO A 475 4.10 19.86 20.14
CA PRO A 475 5.08 20.69 20.80
C PRO A 475 6.09 21.36 19.85
N PRO A 476 6.76 20.66 18.92
CA PRO A 476 7.69 21.30 18.01
C PRO A 476 7.00 22.26 17.04
N LEU A 477 5.72 22.02 16.70
CA LEU A 477 4.95 22.94 15.87
C LEU A 477 4.71 24.28 16.59
N LEU A 478 4.30 24.24 17.86
CA LEU A 478 4.04 25.44 18.67
C LEU A 478 5.33 26.22 18.95
N LEU A 479 6.43 25.52 19.24
CA LEU A 479 7.75 26.13 19.45
C LEU A 479 8.27 26.80 18.18
N TYR A 480 8.00 26.18 17.04
CA TYR A 480 8.51 26.57 15.75
C TYR A 480 7.74 27.72 15.08
N LEU A 481 6.42 27.62 15.07
CA LEU A 481 5.55 28.66 14.59
C LEU A 481 5.23 29.62 15.75
N LYS A 482 5.82 30.82 15.75
CA LYS A 482 5.47 31.82 16.75
C LYS A 482 3.96 32.03 16.76
N VAL A 483 3.33 31.62 17.86
CA VAL A 483 1.87 31.75 18.04
C VAL A 483 1.49 33.23 18.00
N LYS A 484 0.71 33.63 16.99
CA LYS A 484 0.32 35.03 16.79
C LYS A 484 -0.75 35.48 17.78
N ASN A 485 -1.65 34.58 18.14
CA ASN A 485 -2.77 34.86 19.06
C ASN A 485 -3.11 33.61 19.87
N VAL A 486 -2.71 33.63 21.14
CA VAL A 486 -2.92 32.50 22.08
C VAL A 486 -4.40 32.26 22.34
N GLN A 487 -5.22 33.30 22.46
CA GLN A 487 -6.66 33.15 22.72
C GLN A 487 -7.38 32.44 21.56
N SER A 488 -7.09 32.82 20.32
CA SER A 488 -7.63 32.14 19.13
C SER A 488 -7.14 30.71 19.04
N LEU A 489 -5.88 30.45 19.35
CA LEU A 489 -5.31 29.12 19.39
C LEU A 489 -6.03 28.25 20.42
N LEU A 490 -6.19 28.72 21.66
CA LEU A 490 -6.91 27.99 22.70
C LEU A 490 -8.36 27.70 22.31
N LYS A 491 -9.09 28.65 21.71
CA LYS A 491 -10.46 28.42 21.20
C LYS A 491 -10.48 27.31 20.14
N ASN A 492 -9.55 27.34 19.18
CA ASN A 492 -9.46 26.32 18.14
C ASN A 492 -9.17 24.93 18.73
N PHE A 493 -8.18 24.84 19.61
CA PHE A 493 -7.81 23.57 20.26
C PHE A 493 -8.92 23.06 21.18
N SER A 494 -9.54 23.94 21.96
CA SER A 494 -10.65 23.54 22.84
C SER A 494 -11.83 22.96 22.06
N LEU A 495 -12.23 23.59 20.96
CA LEU A 495 -13.31 23.07 20.12
C LEU A 495 -12.90 21.77 19.43
N ALA A 496 -11.69 21.67 18.89
CA ALA A 496 -11.21 20.46 18.27
C ALA A 496 -11.13 19.30 19.29
N SER A 497 -10.62 19.57 20.50
CA SER A 497 -10.57 18.57 21.59
C SER A 497 -11.96 18.15 22.04
N LEU A 498 -12.90 19.10 22.15
CA LEU A 498 -14.28 18.79 22.54
C LEU A 498 -14.95 17.88 21.51
N VAL A 499 -14.88 18.23 20.23
CA VAL A 499 -15.43 17.41 19.15
C VAL A 499 -14.75 16.05 19.11
N GLY A 500 -13.42 16.02 19.19
CA GLY A 500 -12.64 14.78 19.20
C GLY A 500 -13.01 13.88 20.38
N PHE A 501 -13.13 14.46 21.58
CA PHE A 501 -13.51 13.75 22.78
C PHE A 501 -14.91 13.10 22.67
N PHE A 502 -15.92 13.87 22.27
CA PHE A 502 -17.28 13.33 22.18
C PHE A 502 -17.43 12.27 21.09
N LEU A 503 -16.74 12.41 19.96
CA LEU A 503 -16.76 11.40 18.91
C LEU A 503 -15.98 10.13 19.30
N PHE A 504 -14.93 10.25 20.11
CA PHE A 504 -14.14 9.12 20.59
C PHE A 504 -14.75 8.44 21.83
N LEU A 505 -15.54 9.17 22.63
CA LEU A 505 -16.03 8.74 23.94
C LEU A 505 -16.73 7.36 23.92
N PRO A 506 -17.63 7.03 22.97
CA PRO A 506 -18.27 5.71 22.93
C PRO A 506 -17.25 4.57 22.82
N TRP A 507 -16.23 4.75 21.97
CA TRP A 507 -15.14 3.80 21.85
C TRP A 507 -14.24 3.77 23.07
N GLY A 508 -13.92 4.93 23.62
CA GLY A 508 -13.10 5.08 24.84
C GLY A 508 -13.70 4.35 26.04
N LEU A 509 -15.03 4.44 26.22
CA LEU A 509 -15.75 3.72 27.27
C LEU A 509 -15.67 2.19 27.08
N ARG A 510 -15.75 1.71 25.82
CA ARG A 510 -15.60 0.28 25.50
C ARG A 510 -14.19 -0.24 25.79
N LEU A 511 -13.17 0.61 25.69
CA LEU A 511 -11.79 0.22 26.00
C LEU A 511 -11.53 0.05 27.50
N ILE A 512 -12.31 0.69 28.37
CA ILE A 512 -12.13 0.61 29.81
C ILE A 512 -12.33 -0.85 30.28
N GLY A 513 -11.30 -1.40 30.95
CA GLY A 513 -11.31 -2.80 31.40
C GLY A 513 -11.01 -3.84 30.29
N GLY A 514 -10.91 -3.44 29.03
CA GLY A 514 -10.56 -4.33 27.92
C GLY A 514 -9.08 -4.72 27.88
N GLN A 515 -8.73 -5.67 27.01
CA GLN A 515 -7.34 -6.18 26.88
C GLN A 515 -6.35 -5.08 26.51
N LEU A 516 -6.75 -4.16 25.60
CA LEU A 516 -5.87 -3.08 25.15
C LEU A 516 -5.51 -2.14 26.31
N SER A 517 -6.51 -1.73 27.12
CA SER A 517 -6.26 -0.84 28.27
C SER A 517 -5.38 -1.51 29.32
N ARG A 518 -5.62 -2.79 29.65
CA ARG A 518 -4.76 -3.55 30.57
C ARG A 518 -3.32 -3.63 30.06
N ASN A 519 -3.13 -3.95 28.79
CA ASN A 519 -1.79 -3.99 28.21
C ASN A 519 -1.07 -2.64 28.25
N LEU A 520 -1.79 -1.55 27.91
CA LEU A 520 -1.24 -0.20 27.98
C LEU A 520 -0.87 0.20 29.41
N ILE A 521 -1.72 -0.08 30.40
CA ILE A 521 -1.43 0.19 31.81
C ILE A 521 -0.19 -0.58 32.25
N THR A 522 -0.11 -1.87 31.94
CA THR A 522 1.07 -2.70 32.26
C THR A 522 2.34 -2.10 31.64
N GLN A 523 2.31 -1.74 30.36
CA GLN A 523 3.46 -1.15 29.68
C GLN A 523 3.89 0.19 30.28
N VAL A 524 2.95 1.04 30.65
CA VAL A 524 3.24 2.35 31.26
C VAL A 524 3.73 2.22 32.70
N THR A 525 3.31 1.20 33.44
CA THR A 525 3.71 1.00 34.85
C THR A 525 4.93 0.12 35.03
N THR A 526 5.33 -0.68 34.02
CA THR A 526 6.48 -1.58 34.13
C THR A 526 7.80 -0.79 34.08
N PRO A 527 8.66 -0.93 35.08
CA PRO A 527 9.97 -0.28 35.09
C PRO A 527 10.86 -0.74 33.93
N PRO A 528 11.76 0.11 33.40
CA PRO A 528 12.62 -0.22 32.26
C PRO A 528 13.48 -1.48 32.42
N ASN A 529 13.91 -1.77 33.63
CA ASN A 529 14.74 -2.94 34.00
C ASN A 529 13.95 -4.25 34.14
N ALA A 530 12.62 -4.17 34.25
CA ALA A 530 11.73 -5.34 34.37
C ALA A 530 11.14 -5.81 33.01
N LEU A 531 11.61 -5.25 31.90
CA LEU A 531 11.17 -5.67 30.56
C LEU A 531 11.70 -7.06 30.24
N GLY A 532 10.81 -7.97 29.83
CA GLY A 532 11.19 -9.27 29.32
C GLY A 532 11.97 -9.21 28.00
N ASP A 533 12.65 -10.31 27.64
CA ASP A 533 13.52 -10.37 26.46
C ASP A 533 12.77 -10.06 25.15
N PHE A 534 11.53 -10.49 25.02
CA PHE A 534 10.69 -10.17 23.85
C PHE A 534 10.49 -8.65 23.70
N ALA A 535 10.15 -7.95 24.78
CA ALA A 535 9.96 -6.50 24.74
C ALA A 535 11.29 -5.76 24.47
N ARG A 536 12.41 -6.27 24.97
CA ARG A 536 13.74 -5.74 24.67
C ARG A 536 14.09 -5.92 23.19
N GLN A 537 13.89 -7.12 22.63
CA GLN A 537 14.13 -7.40 21.21
C GLN A 537 13.22 -6.58 20.30
N TYR A 538 11.94 -6.47 20.62
CA TYR A 538 10.96 -5.71 19.86
C TYR A 538 11.26 -4.20 19.85
N ASN A 539 11.93 -3.68 20.89
CA ASN A 539 12.33 -2.28 21.01
C ASN A 539 13.75 -1.99 20.53
N GLN A 540 14.48 -2.98 20.02
CA GLN A 540 15.79 -2.70 19.41
C GLN A 540 15.63 -1.76 18.21
N ILE A 541 16.64 -0.90 18.04
CA ILE A 541 16.79 -0.13 16.81
C ILE A 541 17.09 -1.14 15.70
N GLY A 542 16.07 -1.54 14.97
CA GLY A 542 16.18 -2.49 13.88
C GLY A 542 17.08 -1.96 12.76
N LEU A 543 17.37 -2.80 11.78
CA LEU A 543 18.16 -2.40 10.63
C LEU A 543 17.41 -1.31 9.84
N LEU A 544 17.87 -0.09 9.93
CA LEU A 544 17.29 1.08 9.25
C LEU A 544 17.19 0.89 7.73
N THR A 545 18.12 0.12 7.16
CA THR A 545 18.16 -0.21 5.74
C THR A 545 17.01 -1.12 5.28
N ASN A 546 16.38 -1.85 6.21
CA ASN A 546 15.18 -2.66 5.89
C ASN A 546 13.94 -1.79 5.61
N CYS A 547 13.93 -0.54 6.07
CA CYS A 547 12.81 0.38 5.87
C CYS A 547 13.01 1.31 4.68
N MET A 548 14.26 1.62 4.34
CA MET A 548 14.63 2.46 3.19
C MET A 548 16.01 2.06 2.66
N PRO A 549 16.25 2.20 1.34
CA PRO A 549 17.58 2.01 0.76
C PRO A 549 18.64 2.91 1.43
N ALA A 550 19.85 2.41 1.59
CA ALA A 550 20.95 3.15 2.22
C ALA A 550 21.23 4.52 1.56
N TRP A 551 21.10 4.60 0.25
CA TRP A 551 21.30 5.86 -0.48
C TRP A 551 20.22 6.91 -0.17
N ILE A 552 18.99 6.52 0.16
CA ILE A 552 17.95 7.47 0.62
C ILE A 552 18.30 8.04 1.99
N TRP A 553 18.86 7.21 2.91
CA TRP A 553 19.36 7.69 4.19
C TRP A 553 20.47 8.74 4.00
N LEU A 554 21.40 8.49 3.09
CA LEU A 554 22.44 9.47 2.75
C LEU A 554 21.85 10.78 2.22
N LEU A 555 20.91 10.68 1.27
CA LEU A 555 20.22 11.86 0.74
C LEU A 555 19.42 12.61 1.82
N LEU A 556 18.81 11.90 2.76
CA LEU A 556 18.11 12.52 3.90
C LEU A 556 19.08 13.33 4.77
N VAL A 557 20.24 12.76 5.11
CA VAL A 557 21.27 13.49 5.86
C VAL A 557 21.72 14.74 5.11
N VAL A 558 22.00 14.62 3.83
CA VAL A 558 22.37 15.77 2.98
C VAL A 558 21.25 16.81 2.92
N ALA A 559 19.99 16.41 2.75
CA ALA A 559 18.85 17.32 2.74
C ALA A 559 18.68 18.04 4.10
N VAL A 560 18.86 17.34 5.21
CA VAL A 560 18.82 17.92 6.55
C VAL A 560 19.92 18.97 6.71
N LEU A 561 21.17 18.64 6.37
CA LEU A 561 22.31 19.56 6.47
C LEU A 561 22.10 20.80 5.59
N LEU A 562 21.68 20.60 4.35
CA LEU A 562 21.35 21.70 3.42
C LEU A 562 20.19 22.55 3.96
N GLY A 563 19.13 21.93 4.45
CA GLY A 563 17.98 22.63 5.02
C GLY A 563 18.34 23.44 6.26
N MET A 564 19.19 22.92 7.12
CA MET A 564 19.71 23.64 8.28
C MET A 564 20.59 24.83 7.85
N TRP A 565 21.50 24.61 6.88
CA TRP A 565 22.34 25.68 6.33
C TRP A 565 21.50 26.78 5.67
N MET A 566 20.46 26.41 4.93
CA MET A 566 19.51 27.32 4.29
C MET A 566 18.51 27.93 5.27
N ARG A 567 18.59 27.59 6.56
CA ARG A 567 17.68 28.01 7.64
C ARG A 567 16.21 27.72 7.34
N GLU A 568 15.98 26.52 6.74
CA GLU A 568 14.62 26.09 6.47
C GLU A 568 13.90 25.64 7.73
N LYS A 569 12.94 26.42 8.10
CA LYS A 569 12.17 26.21 9.32
C LYS A 569 11.44 24.86 9.34
N GLY A 570 10.88 24.43 8.22
CA GLY A 570 10.18 23.14 8.12
C GLY A 570 11.07 21.94 8.44
N VAL A 571 12.40 22.03 8.16
CA VAL A 571 13.35 20.97 8.50
C VAL A 571 13.47 20.83 10.01
N VAL A 572 13.63 21.95 10.72
CA VAL A 572 13.75 21.97 12.19
C VAL A 572 12.48 21.38 12.85
N TYR A 573 11.30 21.73 12.31
CA TYR A 573 10.03 21.19 12.77
C TYR A 573 9.98 19.66 12.61
N VAL A 574 10.25 19.16 11.42
CA VAL A 574 10.15 17.72 11.13
C VAL A 574 11.17 16.92 11.94
N LEU A 575 12.40 17.43 12.09
CA LEU A 575 13.42 16.81 12.95
C LEU A 575 13.00 16.79 14.41
N GLY A 576 12.48 17.90 14.94
CA GLY A 576 12.00 17.98 16.32
C GLY A 576 10.86 17.00 16.57
N TRP A 577 9.93 16.87 15.63
CA TRP A 577 8.84 15.91 15.71
C TRP A 577 9.35 14.46 15.79
N TRP A 578 10.23 14.06 14.85
CA TRP A 578 10.77 12.71 14.84
C TRP A 578 11.70 12.40 16.00
N LEU A 579 12.45 13.40 16.51
CA LEU A 579 13.23 13.25 17.73
C LEU A 579 12.33 12.95 18.94
N ILE A 580 11.20 13.64 19.10
CA ILE A 580 10.22 13.34 20.16
C ILE A 580 9.67 11.92 20.01
N LEU A 581 9.35 11.49 18.79
CA LEU A 581 8.87 10.12 18.54
C LEU A 581 9.91 9.07 18.91
N LEU A 582 11.19 9.32 18.58
CA LEU A 582 12.29 8.43 18.95
C LEU A 582 12.46 8.34 20.47
N LEU A 583 12.36 9.46 21.18
CA LEU A 583 12.40 9.48 22.64
C LEU A 583 11.19 8.75 23.25
N LEU A 584 9.99 8.94 22.71
CA LEU A 584 8.78 8.24 23.17
C LEU A 584 8.83 6.73 22.89
N ALA A 585 9.52 6.30 21.83
CA ALA A 585 9.74 4.89 21.55
C ALA A 585 10.80 4.27 22.47
N ASN A 586 11.67 5.08 23.08
CA ASN A 586 12.79 4.66 23.93
C ASN A 586 12.80 5.40 25.29
N PRO A 587 11.70 5.36 26.05
CA PRO A 587 11.63 6.08 27.33
C PRO A 587 12.68 5.59 28.34
N ALA A 588 13.13 4.34 28.22
CA ALA A 588 14.21 3.76 29.03
C ALA A 588 15.55 4.52 28.92
N TRP A 589 15.82 5.24 27.82
CA TRP A 589 17.01 6.10 27.71
C TRP A 589 17.00 7.24 28.73
N LEU A 590 15.83 7.63 29.21
CA LEU A 590 15.61 8.65 30.21
C LEU A 590 15.19 8.07 31.56
N ASN A 591 15.37 6.74 31.78
CA ASN A 591 14.86 6.01 32.94
C ASN A 591 13.36 6.19 33.22
N LEU A 592 12.58 6.39 32.17
CA LEU A 592 11.12 6.52 32.25
C LEU A 592 10.44 5.18 31.91
N PRO A 593 9.31 4.85 32.56
CA PRO A 593 8.46 3.72 32.16
C PRO A 593 7.76 3.99 30.82
N GLY A 594 7.08 2.97 30.27
CA GLY A 594 6.32 3.12 29.03
C GLY A 594 6.94 2.47 27.80
N SER A 595 8.02 1.69 27.99
CA SER A 595 8.62 0.90 26.91
C SER A 595 7.59 -0.09 26.33
N GLY A 596 7.42 -0.09 24.99
CA GLY A 596 6.46 -0.94 24.30
C GLY A 596 5.14 -0.25 23.93
N VAL A 597 4.76 0.85 24.56
CA VAL A 597 3.61 1.68 24.12
C VAL A 597 3.81 2.13 22.69
N LEU A 598 4.99 2.66 22.39
CA LEU A 598 5.47 2.95 21.05
C LEU A 598 6.73 2.13 20.78
N SER A 599 6.78 1.39 19.68
CA SER A 599 7.98 0.62 19.30
C SER A 599 8.83 1.37 18.28
N ASN A 600 10.14 1.13 18.30
CA ASN A 600 11.06 1.62 17.27
C ASN A 600 10.64 1.18 15.88
N PHE A 601 10.16 -0.07 15.74
CA PHE A 601 9.63 -0.59 14.49
C PHE A 601 8.49 0.28 13.93
N ALA A 602 7.51 0.67 14.78
CA ALA A 602 6.41 1.53 14.36
C ALA A 602 6.87 2.91 13.87
N VAL A 603 7.94 3.47 14.46
CA VAL A 603 8.54 4.74 14.05
C VAL A 603 9.31 4.58 12.73
N PHE A 604 10.10 3.51 12.59
CA PHE A 604 10.95 3.29 11.42
C PHE A 604 10.15 3.00 10.14
N ILE A 605 9.10 2.19 10.22
CA ILE A 605 8.25 1.97 9.05
C ILE A 605 7.47 3.22 8.61
N ALA A 606 7.33 4.21 9.50
CA ALA A 606 6.74 5.52 9.21
C ALA A 606 7.75 6.55 8.70
N MET A 607 9.06 6.23 8.66
CA MET A 607 10.12 7.17 8.25
C MET A 607 9.99 7.67 6.82
N TYR A 608 9.22 7.01 5.96
CA TYR A 608 8.92 7.52 4.63
C TYR A 608 8.22 8.89 4.69
N ILE A 609 7.45 9.19 5.75
CA ILE A 609 6.76 10.47 5.92
C ILE A 609 7.76 11.63 6.04
N PRO A 610 8.64 11.70 7.08
CA PRO A 610 9.60 12.80 7.20
C PRO A 610 10.59 12.82 6.05
N THR A 611 11.06 11.64 5.60
CA THR A 611 12.01 11.54 4.49
C THR A 611 11.46 12.16 3.22
N SER A 612 10.24 11.78 2.82
CA SER A 612 9.63 12.29 1.59
C SER A 612 9.32 13.79 1.68
N VAL A 613 8.86 14.24 2.84
CA VAL A 613 8.56 15.66 3.08
C VAL A 613 9.83 16.51 3.04
N LEU A 614 10.93 16.04 3.67
CA LEU A 614 12.20 16.77 3.70
C LEU A 614 12.89 16.75 2.34
N LEU A 615 13.00 15.58 1.70
CA LEU A 615 13.60 15.47 0.37
C LEU A 615 12.79 16.26 -0.66
N GLY A 616 11.46 16.13 -0.63
CA GLY A 616 10.56 16.89 -1.50
C GLY A 616 10.70 18.40 -1.29
N GLY A 617 10.71 18.85 -0.03
CA GLY A 617 10.84 20.26 0.32
C GLY A 617 12.18 20.87 -0.12
N ILE A 618 13.29 20.21 0.17
CA ILE A 618 14.65 20.72 -0.12
C ILE A 618 14.98 20.62 -1.60
N PHE A 619 14.76 19.46 -2.22
CA PHE A 619 15.06 19.31 -3.66
C PHE A 619 14.09 20.10 -4.53
N GLY A 620 12.81 20.20 -4.15
CA GLY A 620 11.86 21.10 -4.82
C GLY A 620 12.36 22.55 -4.85
N ARG A 621 13.00 23.02 -3.76
CA ARG A 621 13.63 24.32 -3.71
C ARG A 621 14.85 24.41 -4.61
N ILE A 622 15.79 23.48 -4.49
CA ILE A 622 17.07 23.51 -5.25
C ILE A 622 16.80 23.46 -6.76
N ILE A 623 15.87 22.63 -7.21
CA ILE A 623 15.56 22.48 -8.65
C ILE A 623 15.04 23.77 -9.27
N PHE A 624 14.36 24.63 -8.51
CA PHE A 624 13.62 25.74 -9.09
C PHE A 624 14.09 27.15 -8.65
N GLU A 625 14.70 27.31 -7.48
CA GLU A 625 15.08 28.64 -6.96
C GLU A 625 16.56 29.01 -7.21
N THR A 626 17.44 28.01 -7.36
CA THR A 626 18.85 28.32 -7.62
C THR A 626 19.03 28.69 -9.08
N GLY A 627 19.43 29.92 -9.38
CA GLY A 627 19.80 30.39 -10.70
C GLY A 627 21.03 29.70 -11.34
N ILE A 628 21.49 28.59 -10.77
CA ILE A 628 22.60 27.77 -11.22
C ILE A 628 22.08 26.82 -12.30
N LYS A 629 21.97 27.31 -13.54
CA LYS A 629 21.45 26.58 -14.70
C LYS A 629 22.06 25.17 -14.90
N PRO A 630 23.38 24.93 -14.81
CA PRO A 630 23.96 23.61 -15.04
C PRO A 630 23.56 22.60 -13.94
N PHE A 631 23.57 23.00 -12.67
CA PHE A 631 23.20 22.12 -11.56
C PHE A 631 21.71 21.76 -11.59
N ARG A 632 20.85 22.71 -11.97
CA ARG A 632 19.42 22.49 -12.20
C ARG A 632 19.17 21.43 -13.29
N ASN A 633 19.95 21.43 -14.36
CA ASN A 633 19.81 20.46 -15.44
C ASN A 633 20.29 19.07 -15.03
N ILE A 634 21.41 18.96 -14.31
CA ILE A 634 21.92 17.71 -13.77
C ILE A 634 20.89 17.07 -12.81
N ILE A 635 20.32 17.85 -11.89
CA ILE A 635 19.30 17.33 -10.98
C ILE A 635 18.03 16.96 -11.72
N LYS A 636 17.58 17.71 -12.72
CA LYS A 636 16.46 17.33 -13.57
C LYS A 636 16.71 16.00 -14.30
N ILE A 637 17.92 15.81 -14.82
CA ILE A 637 18.33 14.59 -15.53
C ILE A 637 18.40 13.42 -14.51
N ALA A 638 19.02 13.61 -13.34
CA ALA A 638 19.08 12.60 -12.30
C ALA A 638 17.69 12.21 -11.77
N PHE A 639 16.80 13.19 -11.62
CA PHE A 639 15.42 12.98 -11.26
C PHE A 639 14.63 12.22 -12.36
N LEU A 640 14.91 12.53 -13.63
CA LEU A 640 14.32 11.81 -14.76
C LEU A 640 14.86 10.39 -14.91
N ILE A 641 16.15 10.18 -14.64
CA ILE A 641 16.76 8.84 -14.62
C ILE A 641 16.17 8.00 -13.47
N GLY A 642 16.04 8.58 -12.26
CA GLY A 642 15.36 7.90 -11.13
C GLY A 642 13.87 7.63 -11.33
N LEU A 643 13.24 8.25 -12.34
CA LEU A 643 11.87 7.96 -12.78
C LEU A 643 11.80 6.78 -13.77
N VAL A 644 12.91 6.43 -14.39
CA VAL A 644 13.01 5.38 -15.44
C VAL A 644 13.54 4.07 -14.85
N LEU A 645 14.38 4.15 -13.82
CA LEU A 645 14.90 3.00 -13.05
C LEU A 645 13.90 2.56 -11.97
#